data_4270c76cf4580610c4d08951a555acba
#
_entry.id   4270c76cf4580610c4d08951a555acba
#
_cell.length_a   1.000
_cell.length_b   1.000
_cell.length_c   1.000
_cell.angle_alpha   90.00
_cell.angle_beta   90.00
_cell.angle_gamma   90.00
#
_symmetry.space_group_name_H-M   'P 1'
#
loop_
_entity.id
_entity.type
_entity.pdbx_description
1 polymer ?
#
loop_
_entity_poly.entity_id
_entity_poly.type
_entity_poly.pdbx_seq_one_letter_code
_entity_poly.pdbx_strand_id
1 'polypeptide(L)'
;MDYMPKSQEAEPRPHITRVGGGAYPDDLVDPMKLPAHAPDGEGVLPKPSPSAAPLAHRPSFRSEAMKNLTAILDNNSTSTCKRCHEALRLGQRLAWANPSVVPDLMVELCEKYKYASSPTVKKACEGTFGLNQWGGAYTQLLSYANLTEGSPTPGWLCARYIKGGACEYPELEPLSSSFLNKWFNGKTQPPAHVVQRSKKVGPKRNKPLRVFHGSDFHVDPRYLVDAEANCDNGQCCRSDSFNSTLWNQPTFEPGSLPKRNISHPAGYWGYYQCDTPWSLIAAAMEGLSYLQKDEPLDLALYTGDLTTHDAEWHISQNLTTYSEQSLYDMFHRHLGNTTMVVALGNHDSSPADLFAPHSLPDSRGDQLSWDWDNVAALVKSNGWGDDKTAATIRKHYGAYSISPRKGLRVVALNSDFWYSGNPMTYVDLSNPDVSGLLRFFTDELQAAEDANERVWVVAHVLTGWNGGDGVDAPTNLLYQIVSRYSHTIAHIFFGHTHEDEFQIWYESSNGNSTSVSRKTEDARAMAFIGPSVTPLTNVNPSLRVYEVDPETYEVMDYLQYYTQLQDADELRKTGPVWNLLYKARETYGNFSASQAAGTYAAPVALDQGGVWPQDAPLNASFWAALTDEMEQRPELIELHQVYQGRNSPRTPQCNTKACHEAKVCYMRSASSALGRGCPSGYGSVQGG
;
A
#
# COMPACT_ATOMS: atom_id res chain seq x y z
N MET A 1 -30.21 14.85 8.98
CA MET A 1 -29.81 14.00 10.10
C MET A 1 -28.30 14.08 10.23
N ASP A 2 -27.84 14.42 11.41
CA ASP A 2 -26.43 14.63 11.69
C ASP A 2 -25.76 13.28 11.94
N TYR A 3 -25.21 12.69 10.90
CA TYR A 3 -24.38 11.48 10.95
C TYR A 3 -22.86 11.75 10.97
N MET A 4 -22.47 12.92 11.39
CA MET A 4 -21.19 12.98 12.07
C MET A 4 -21.41 12.30 13.43
N PRO A 5 -20.61 11.31 13.84
CA PRO A 5 -20.62 10.92 15.24
C PRO A 5 -20.48 12.21 16.02
N LYS A 6 -21.46 12.52 16.87
CA LYS A 6 -21.25 13.53 17.89
C LYS A 6 -19.95 13.11 18.54
N SER A 7 -18.97 13.99 18.52
CA SER A 7 -17.65 13.81 19.08
C SER A 7 -17.60 12.60 20.02
N GLN A 8 -17.02 11.48 19.57
CA GLN A 8 -16.61 10.39 20.46
C GLN A 8 -17.72 9.61 21.17
N GLU A 9 -18.79 9.19 20.51
CA GLU A 9 -19.41 7.97 20.98
C GLU A 9 -18.33 6.88 20.90
N ALA A 10 -18.03 6.32 22.09
CA ALA A 10 -16.98 5.35 22.25
C ALA A 10 -17.15 4.23 21.22
N GLU A 11 -16.25 4.16 20.27
CA GLU A 11 -16.24 3.05 19.32
C GLU A 11 -16.21 1.74 20.11
N PRO A 12 -16.95 0.71 19.68
CA PRO A 12 -16.91 -0.58 20.35
C PRO A 12 -15.48 -1.11 20.23
N ARG A 13 -14.75 -1.08 21.34
CA ARG A 13 -13.37 -1.56 21.44
C ARG A 13 -13.33 -2.85 22.22
N PRO A 14 -12.82 -3.95 21.65
CA PRO A 14 -12.58 -5.15 22.43
C PRO A 14 -11.55 -4.84 23.52
N HIS A 15 -11.73 -5.43 24.69
CA HIS A 15 -10.76 -5.32 25.77
C HIS A 15 -9.53 -6.15 25.40
N ILE A 16 -8.42 -5.50 25.09
CA ILE A 16 -7.17 -6.19 24.78
C ILE A 16 -6.53 -6.60 26.11
N THR A 17 -6.51 -7.89 26.36
CA THR A 17 -5.79 -8.48 27.49
C THR A 17 -4.58 -9.22 26.97
N ARG A 18 -3.38 -8.84 27.39
CA ARG A 18 -2.18 -9.63 27.08
C ARG A 18 -2.29 -11.03 27.66
N VAL A 19 -1.83 -12.02 26.88
CA VAL A 19 -1.64 -13.38 27.39
C VAL A 19 -0.64 -13.31 28.56
N GLY A 20 -1.07 -13.76 29.76
CA GLY A 20 -0.25 -13.68 30.96
C GLY A 20 -0.58 -12.53 31.92
N GLY A 21 -1.54 -11.65 31.60
CA GLY A 21 -2.11 -10.67 32.53
C GLY A 21 -1.15 -9.56 32.97
N GLY A 22 -0.19 -9.16 32.13
CA GLY A 22 0.72 -8.04 32.38
C GLY A 22 0.12 -6.71 31.96
N ALA A 23 0.57 -5.61 32.58
CA ALA A 23 0.34 -4.26 32.07
C ALA A 23 0.98 -4.12 30.66
N TYR A 24 0.43 -3.21 29.83
CA TYR A 24 1.14 -2.77 28.64
C TYR A 24 2.56 -2.32 29.00
N PRO A 25 3.58 -2.58 28.16
CA PRO A 25 4.89 -1.99 28.35
C PRO A 25 4.77 -0.47 28.57
N ASP A 26 5.62 0.08 29.43
CA ASP A 26 5.58 1.51 29.78
C ASP A 26 5.80 2.43 28.56
N ASP A 27 6.37 1.91 27.48
CA ASP A 27 6.63 2.59 26.21
C ASP A 27 5.49 2.47 25.19
N LEU A 28 4.44 1.64 25.45
CA LEU A 28 3.24 1.62 24.63
C LEU A 28 2.29 2.75 24.99
N VAL A 29 1.87 3.47 23.98
CA VAL A 29 0.89 4.55 24.16
C VAL A 29 -0.48 3.94 24.44
N ASP A 30 -1.16 4.46 25.46
CA ASP A 30 -2.56 4.11 25.71
C ASP A 30 -3.44 4.82 24.65
N PRO A 31 -4.06 4.10 23.71
CA PRO A 31 -4.85 4.72 22.65
C PRO A 31 -6.05 5.51 23.16
N MET A 32 -6.51 5.24 24.40
CA MET A 32 -7.56 6.02 25.05
C MET A 32 -7.10 7.40 25.53
N LYS A 33 -5.79 7.62 25.63
CA LYS A 33 -5.18 8.90 26.04
C LYS A 33 -4.67 9.72 24.87
N LEU A 34 -4.58 9.13 23.68
CA LEU A 34 -4.24 9.87 22.47
C LEU A 34 -5.40 10.81 22.10
N PRO A 35 -5.13 12.02 21.68
CA PRO A 35 -6.14 12.86 21.04
C PRO A 35 -6.56 12.21 19.73
N ALA A 36 -7.84 12.33 19.37
CA ALA A 36 -8.34 11.84 18.10
C ALA A 36 -7.63 12.50 16.91
N HIS A 37 -7.28 13.76 17.07
CA HIS A 37 -6.58 14.57 16.07
C HIS A 37 -5.48 15.38 16.75
N ALA A 38 -4.52 15.85 15.96
CA ALA A 38 -3.52 16.79 16.45
C ALA A 38 -4.19 18.01 17.09
N PRO A 39 -3.64 18.55 18.20
CA PRO A 39 -4.20 19.73 18.88
C PRO A 39 -4.39 20.89 17.89
N ASP A 40 -5.45 21.67 18.10
CA ASP A 40 -5.93 22.78 17.25
C ASP A 40 -4.83 23.54 16.50
N GLY A 41 -4.52 23.10 15.28
CA GLY A 41 -3.73 23.82 14.27
C GLY A 41 -2.24 24.03 14.56
N GLU A 42 -1.76 23.90 15.81
CA GLU A 42 -0.35 24.21 16.11
C GLU A 42 0.66 23.18 15.57
N GLY A 43 0.23 21.91 15.39
CA GLY A 43 1.06 20.84 14.82
C GLY A 43 0.90 20.64 13.32
N VAL A 44 -0.24 21.02 12.76
CA VAL A 44 -0.63 20.68 11.37
C VAL A 44 -0.31 21.81 10.38
N LEU A 45 -0.58 23.07 10.74
CA LEU A 45 -0.39 24.19 9.81
C LEU A 45 1.06 24.71 9.79
N PRO A 46 1.60 25.04 8.59
CA PRO A 46 2.86 25.75 8.47
C PRO A 46 2.81 27.13 9.11
N LYS A 47 3.96 27.66 9.52
CA LYS A 47 4.04 29.05 9.96
C LYS A 47 3.95 29.98 8.73
N PRO A 48 3.22 31.12 8.83
CA PRO A 48 3.22 32.13 7.77
C PRO A 48 4.63 32.60 7.42
N SER A 49 4.91 32.78 6.13
CA SER A 49 6.17 33.36 5.70
C SER A 49 6.26 34.83 6.15
N PRO A 50 7.34 35.27 6.81
CA PRO A 50 7.49 36.67 7.25
C PRO A 50 7.32 37.71 6.14
N SER A 51 7.68 37.36 4.90
CA SER A 51 7.56 38.25 3.75
C SER A 51 6.13 38.38 3.20
N ALA A 52 5.27 37.39 3.45
CA ALA A 52 3.88 37.32 2.94
C ALA A 52 2.84 37.67 4.04
N ALA A 53 3.17 37.54 5.32
CA ALA A 53 2.28 37.80 6.43
C ALA A 53 1.54 39.17 6.43
N PRO A 54 2.14 40.28 5.97
CA PRO A 54 1.44 41.57 5.92
C PRO A 54 0.17 41.57 5.05
N LEU A 55 0.06 40.69 4.08
CA LEU A 55 -1.12 40.58 3.22
C LEU A 55 -2.30 39.94 3.94
N ALA A 56 -2.06 39.07 4.90
CA ALA A 56 -3.07 38.31 5.63
C ALA A 56 -3.94 39.14 6.59
N HIS A 57 -3.50 40.33 7.00
CA HIS A 57 -4.19 41.19 7.96
C HIS A 57 -5.28 42.07 7.33
N ARG A 58 -5.52 41.95 6.00
CA ARG A 58 -6.59 42.70 5.35
C ARG A 58 -7.93 42.00 5.59
N PRO A 59 -8.99 42.73 6.00
CA PRO A 59 -10.32 42.14 6.23
C PRO A 59 -10.91 41.44 4.99
N SER A 60 -10.53 41.88 3.79
CA SER A 60 -10.96 41.30 2.50
C SER A 60 -10.14 40.11 2.02
N PHE A 61 -9.08 39.69 2.74
CA PHE A 61 -8.10 38.70 2.25
C PHE A 61 -8.78 37.40 1.77
N ARG A 62 -9.65 36.81 2.60
CA ARG A 62 -10.34 35.54 2.26
C ARG A 62 -11.27 35.71 1.04
N SER A 63 -12.07 36.77 1.01
CA SER A 63 -13.00 37.02 -0.11
C SER A 63 -12.27 37.33 -1.43
N GLU A 64 -11.17 38.06 -1.38
CA GLU A 64 -10.30 38.32 -2.54
C GLU A 64 -9.64 37.01 -3.02
N ALA A 65 -9.15 36.16 -2.12
CA ALA A 65 -8.58 34.86 -2.43
C ALA A 65 -9.60 33.97 -3.14
N MET A 66 -10.82 33.85 -2.61
CA MET A 66 -11.91 33.07 -3.23
C MET A 66 -12.29 33.62 -4.61
N LYS A 67 -12.41 34.95 -4.75
CA LYS A 67 -12.67 35.60 -6.03
C LYS A 67 -11.59 35.29 -7.07
N ASN A 68 -10.33 35.35 -6.69
CA ASN A 68 -9.20 35.08 -7.60
C ASN A 68 -9.11 33.62 -7.99
N LEU A 69 -9.30 32.67 -7.03
CA LEU A 69 -9.32 31.24 -7.31
C LEU A 69 -10.45 30.89 -8.28
N THR A 70 -11.66 31.39 -8.04
CA THR A 70 -12.80 31.14 -8.94
C THR A 70 -12.59 31.77 -10.32
N ALA A 71 -12.00 32.96 -10.40
CA ALA A 71 -11.67 33.57 -11.69
C ALA A 71 -10.68 32.73 -12.51
N ILE A 72 -9.70 32.07 -11.85
CA ILE A 72 -8.80 31.14 -12.50
C ILE A 72 -9.54 29.87 -12.95
N LEU A 73 -10.30 29.25 -12.04
CA LEU A 73 -10.95 27.96 -12.29
C LEU A 73 -12.05 28.05 -13.33
N ASP A 74 -12.79 29.17 -13.37
CA ASP A 74 -13.89 29.43 -14.33
C ASP A 74 -13.40 29.99 -15.68
N ASN A 75 -12.09 30.23 -15.86
CA ASN A 75 -11.53 30.80 -17.10
C ASN A 75 -11.47 29.75 -18.22
N ASN A 76 -12.53 29.61 -18.99
CA ASN A 76 -12.60 28.69 -20.12
C ASN A 76 -11.76 29.10 -21.35
N SER A 77 -11.09 30.27 -21.35
CA SER A 77 -10.20 30.69 -22.44
C SER A 77 -8.80 30.06 -22.34
N THR A 78 -8.50 29.36 -21.23
CA THR A 78 -7.22 28.65 -21.01
C THR A 78 -7.45 27.17 -20.78
N SER A 79 -6.43 26.34 -21.06
CA SER A 79 -6.50 24.89 -20.81
C SER A 79 -6.68 24.58 -19.33
N THR A 80 -7.30 23.44 -19.03
CA THR A 80 -7.47 22.97 -17.65
C THR A 80 -6.12 22.81 -16.94
N CYS A 81 -5.10 22.32 -17.63
CA CYS A 81 -3.73 22.20 -17.12
C CYS A 81 -3.16 23.57 -16.67
N LYS A 82 -3.27 24.61 -17.52
CA LYS A 82 -2.79 25.95 -17.17
C LYS A 82 -3.57 26.52 -15.97
N ARG A 83 -4.88 26.36 -15.92
CA ARG A 83 -5.70 26.79 -14.77
C ARG A 83 -5.27 26.09 -13.48
N CYS A 84 -4.99 24.79 -13.55
CA CYS A 84 -4.53 24.05 -12.40
C CYS A 84 -3.19 24.59 -11.89
N HIS A 85 -2.19 24.80 -12.76
CA HIS A 85 -0.90 25.39 -12.37
C HIS A 85 -1.05 26.78 -11.75
N GLU A 86 -1.91 27.64 -12.32
CA GLU A 86 -2.19 28.97 -11.78
C GLU A 86 -2.86 28.91 -10.41
N ALA A 87 -3.81 27.97 -10.22
CA ALA A 87 -4.49 27.74 -8.94
C ALA A 87 -3.51 27.24 -7.87
N LEU A 88 -2.63 26.29 -8.19
CA LEU A 88 -1.58 25.80 -7.28
C LEU A 88 -0.64 26.91 -6.83
N ARG A 89 -0.16 27.76 -7.76
CA ARG A 89 0.71 28.89 -7.42
C ARG A 89 0.00 29.96 -6.59
N LEU A 90 -1.29 30.18 -6.83
CA LEU A 90 -2.07 31.07 -5.98
C LEU A 90 -2.26 30.45 -4.59
N GLY A 91 -2.63 29.16 -4.52
CA GLY A 91 -2.75 28.41 -3.28
C GLY A 91 -1.48 28.47 -2.43
N GLN A 92 -0.31 28.31 -3.07
CA GLN A 92 0.98 28.46 -2.39
C GLN A 92 1.18 29.84 -1.76
N ARG A 93 0.87 30.90 -2.50
CA ARG A 93 0.96 32.29 -1.98
C ARG A 93 -0.01 32.52 -0.81
N LEU A 94 -1.20 31.92 -0.85
CA LEU A 94 -2.16 31.98 0.24
C LEU A 94 -1.68 31.23 1.47
N ALA A 95 -1.12 30.03 1.27
CA ALA A 95 -0.53 29.23 2.35
C ALA A 95 0.67 29.92 3.03
N TRP A 96 1.49 30.66 2.27
CA TRP A 96 2.58 31.47 2.82
C TRP A 96 2.08 32.71 3.58
N ALA A 97 0.98 33.32 3.14
CA ALA A 97 0.46 34.53 3.75
C ALA A 97 -0.36 34.22 5.01
N ASN A 98 -1.28 33.27 4.90
CA ASN A 98 -2.16 32.82 5.99
C ASN A 98 -2.57 31.36 5.80
N PRO A 99 -1.80 30.41 6.31
CA PRO A 99 -2.10 28.99 6.13
C PRO A 99 -3.45 28.56 6.70
N SER A 100 -3.95 29.22 7.75
CA SER A 100 -5.23 28.86 8.39
C SER A 100 -6.47 29.12 7.49
N VAL A 101 -6.35 29.95 6.47
CA VAL A 101 -7.45 30.23 5.55
C VAL A 101 -7.58 29.18 4.44
N VAL A 102 -6.54 28.40 4.20
CA VAL A 102 -6.46 27.48 3.05
C VAL A 102 -7.44 26.30 3.18
N PRO A 103 -7.54 25.60 4.33
CA PRO A 103 -8.57 24.56 4.50
C PRO A 103 -9.99 25.07 4.29
N ASP A 104 -10.32 26.23 4.83
CA ASP A 104 -11.63 26.87 4.65
C ASP A 104 -11.94 27.16 3.17
N LEU A 105 -10.94 27.66 2.42
CA LEU A 105 -11.09 27.90 0.97
C LEU A 105 -11.27 26.59 0.20
N MET A 106 -10.58 25.52 0.59
CA MET A 106 -10.78 24.20 -0.02
C MET A 106 -12.19 23.67 0.21
N VAL A 107 -12.73 23.82 1.42
CA VAL A 107 -14.12 23.46 1.74
C VAL A 107 -15.09 24.27 0.88
N GLU A 108 -14.95 25.60 0.81
CA GLU A 108 -15.82 26.47 -0.03
C GLU A 108 -15.74 26.11 -1.52
N LEU A 109 -14.55 25.79 -2.04
CA LEU A 109 -14.37 25.36 -3.43
C LEU A 109 -15.01 23.99 -3.68
N CYS A 110 -14.84 23.06 -2.75
CA CYS A 110 -15.48 21.74 -2.80
C CYS A 110 -17.01 21.86 -2.87
N GLU A 111 -17.60 22.69 -2.02
CA GLU A 111 -19.05 22.96 -2.03
C GLU A 111 -19.50 23.59 -3.34
N LYS A 112 -18.78 24.63 -3.80
CA LYS A 112 -19.11 25.37 -5.01
C LYS A 112 -19.08 24.48 -6.26
N TYR A 113 -18.07 23.64 -6.40
CA TYR A 113 -17.91 22.78 -7.58
C TYR A 113 -18.48 21.37 -7.38
N LYS A 114 -19.14 21.10 -6.25
CA LYS A 114 -19.75 19.80 -5.91
C LYS A 114 -18.77 18.64 -6.09
N TYR A 115 -17.55 18.82 -5.58
CA TYR A 115 -16.48 17.82 -5.71
C TYR A 115 -16.82 16.55 -4.94
N ALA A 116 -17.44 16.66 -3.77
CA ALA A 116 -17.91 15.53 -2.98
C ALA A 116 -19.32 15.12 -3.39
N SER A 117 -19.51 13.86 -3.69
CA SER A 117 -20.77 13.27 -4.18
C SER A 117 -21.65 12.71 -3.06
N SER A 118 -21.86 13.44 -1.98
CA SER A 118 -22.73 12.99 -0.88
C SER A 118 -24.04 13.79 -0.87
N PRO A 119 -25.18 13.23 -0.40
CA PRO A 119 -26.42 13.97 -0.19
C PRO A 119 -26.27 15.15 0.78
N THR A 120 -25.17 15.22 1.53
CA THR A 120 -24.77 16.35 2.38
C THR A 120 -23.41 16.91 1.95
N VAL A 121 -23.32 17.46 0.73
CA VAL A 121 -22.08 17.99 0.12
C VAL A 121 -21.23 18.81 1.08
N LYS A 122 -21.85 19.69 1.89
CA LYS A 122 -21.13 20.51 2.85
C LYS A 122 -20.39 19.69 3.89
N LYS A 123 -21.03 18.68 4.51
CA LYS A 123 -20.40 17.84 5.54
C LYS A 123 -19.28 16.97 4.96
N ALA A 124 -19.49 16.46 3.74
CA ALA A 124 -18.46 15.72 3.05
C ALA A 124 -17.25 16.62 2.70
N CYS A 125 -17.48 17.87 2.29
CA CYS A 125 -16.41 18.82 2.03
C CYS A 125 -15.65 19.22 3.30
N GLU A 126 -16.34 19.48 4.40
CA GLU A 126 -15.71 19.74 5.71
C GLU A 126 -14.94 18.52 6.21
N GLY A 127 -15.53 17.33 6.10
CA GLY A 127 -14.88 16.07 6.51
C GLY A 127 -13.64 15.72 5.70
N THR A 128 -13.61 16.04 4.40
CA THR A 128 -12.46 15.77 3.54
C THR A 128 -11.41 16.87 3.63
N PHE A 129 -11.81 18.14 3.56
CA PHE A 129 -10.89 19.28 3.43
C PHE A 129 -10.78 20.15 4.69
N GLY A 130 -11.33 19.70 5.81
CA GLY A 130 -11.13 20.37 7.10
C GLY A 130 -9.66 20.38 7.54
N LEU A 131 -9.37 21.22 8.53
CA LEU A 131 -8.00 21.44 9.04
C LEU A 131 -7.29 20.15 9.46
N ASN A 132 -7.96 19.30 10.22
CA ASN A 132 -7.40 18.05 10.75
C ASN A 132 -7.51 16.86 9.79
N GLN A 133 -7.86 17.15 8.55
CA GLN A 133 -8.02 16.20 7.45
C GLN A 133 -7.08 16.59 6.30
N TRP A 134 -7.44 16.27 5.08
CA TRP A 134 -6.64 16.61 3.89
C TRP A 134 -6.38 18.12 3.72
N GLY A 135 -7.25 19.00 4.26
CA GLY A 135 -7.04 20.45 4.16
C GLY A 135 -5.76 20.91 4.83
N GLY A 136 -5.43 20.37 5.99
CA GLY A 136 -4.15 20.64 6.67
C GLY A 136 -2.95 20.09 5.89
N ALA A 137 -3.03 18.85 5.43
CA ALA A 137 -1.99 18.20 4.65
C ALA A 137 -1.73 18.93 3.31
N TYR A 138 -2.76 19.29 2.58
CA TYR A 138 -2.61 20.07 1.35
C TYR A 138 -2.10 21.50 1.60
N THR A 139 -2.41 22.10 2.75
CA THR A 139 -1.82 23.39 3.13
C THR A 139 -0.30 23.27 3.32
N GLN A 140 0.17 22.18 3.94
CA GLN A 140 1.59 21.88 4.05
C GLN A 140 2.21 21.65 2.68
N LEU A 141 1.60 20.80 1.86
CA LEU A 141 2.06 20.55 0.48
C LEU A 141 2.20 21.88 -0.29
N LEU A 142 1.16 22.71 -0.30
CA LEU A 142 1.22 24.01 -0.99
C LEU A 142 2.34 24.90 -0.46
N SER A 143 2.58 24.89 0.86
CA SER A 143 3.62 25.73 1.46
C SER A 143 5.02 25.28 1.08
N TYR A 144 5.26 23.98 0.93
CA TYR A 144 6.59 23.40 0.79
C TYR A 144 6.89 22.89 -0.62
N ALA A 145 5.86 22.69 -1.45
CA ALA A 145 6.05 22.13 -2.79
C ALA A 145 6.91 23.01 -3.69
N ASN A 146 7.80 22.38 -4.46
CA ASN A 146 8.56 23.04 -5.51
C ASN A 146 7.67 23.31 -6.73
N LEU A 147 6.96 24.44 -6.72
CA LEU A 147 6.09 24.88 -7.82
C LEU A 147 6.79 25.84 -8.80
N THR A 148 8.12 25.87 -8.82
CA THR A 148 8.91 26.71 -9.73
C THR A 148 8.75 26.24 -11.19
N GLU A 149 9.01 27.14 -12.12
CA GLU A 149 9.01 26.82 -13.55
C GLU A 149 10.08 25.76 -13.85
N GLY A 150 9.71 24.73 -14.62
CA GLY A 150 10.59 23.60 -14.92
C GLY A 150 10.55 22.46 -13.89
N SER A 151 9.96 22.64 -12.70
CA SER A 151 9.73 21.52 -11.78
C SER A 151 8.65 20.57 -12.32
N PRO A 152 8.81 19.24 -12.21
CA PRO A 152 7.78 18.28 -12.58
C PRO A 152 6.59 18.26 -11.60
N THR A 153 6.76 18.77 -10.38
CA THR A 153 5.76 18.74 -9.30
C THR A 153 4.39 19.30 -9.71
N PRO A 154 4.27 20.53 -10.29
CA PRO A 154 2.94 21.03 -10.68
C PRO A 154 2.23 20.17 -11.72
N GLY A 155 2.97 19.64 -12.69
CA GLY A 155 2.43 18.75 -13.72
C GLY A 155 1.86 17.48 -13.13
N TRP A 156 2.60 16.85 -12.21
CA TRP A 156 2.17 15.65 -11.49
C TRP A 156 0.92 15.89 -10.63
N LEU A 157 0.90 16.95 -9.83
CA LEU A 157 -0.26 17.31 -9.01
C LEU A 157 -1.52 17.54 -9.87
N CYS A 158 -1.38 18.21 -10.99
CA CYS A 158 -2.49 18.48 -11.90
C CYS A 158 -2.93 17.25 -12.71
N ALA A 159 -2.03 16.32 -12.99
CA ALA A 159 -2.38 15.05 -13.64
C ALA A 159 -3.13 14.12 -12.67
N ARG A 160 -2.69 14.05 -11.41
CA ARG A 160 -3.16 13.07 -10.42
C ARG A 160 -4.47 13.49 -9.72
N TYR A 161 -4.51 14.72 -9.19
CA TYR A 161 -5.60 15.14 -8.29
C TYR A 161 -6.80 15.81 -8.99
N ILE A 162 -6.70 16.16 -10.26
CA ILE A 162 -7.84 16.70 -11.01
C ILE A 162 -8.56 15.59 -11.76
N LYS A 163 -9.83 15.37 -11.43
CA LYS A 163 -10.66 14.33 -12.04
C LYS A 163 -10.61 14.39 -13.57
N GLY A 164 -10.24 13.30 -14.20
CA GLY A 164 -10.07 13.19 -15.65
C GLY A 164 -8.71 13.69 -16.16
N GLY A 165 -7.76 14.03 -15.25
CA GLY A 165 -6.45 14.55 -15.59
C GLY A 165 -6.52 15.96 -16.20
N ALA A 166 -5.97 16.96 -15.50
CA ALA A 166 -5.90 18.32 -16.09
C ALA A 166 -4.68 18.49 -17.01
N CYS A 167 -3.62 17.75 -16.73
CA CYS A 167 -2.37 17.70 -17.48
C CYS A 167 -2.05 16.25 -17.86
N GLU A 168 -1.20 16.07 -18.85
CA GLU A 168 -0.47 14.83 -19.03
C GLU A 168 0.58 14.70 -17.94
N TYR A 169 0.94 13.47 -17.58
CA TYR A 169 2.05 13.22 -16.65
C TYR A 169 3.35 13.74 -17.26
N PRO A 170 4.20 14.46 -16.51
CA PRO A 170 5.53 14.86 -16.99
C PRO A 170 6.35 13.63 -17.41
N GLU A 171 7.16 13.81 -18.46
CA GLU A 171 8.11 12.78 -18.85
C GLU A 171 9.07 12.46 -17.71
N LEU A 172 9.39 11.18 -17.57
CA LEU A 172 10.37 10.71 -16.59
C LEU A 172 11.78 11.08 -17.06
N GLU A 173 12.44 11.95 -16.33
CA GLU A 173 13.84 12.29 -16.58
C GLU A 173 14.77 11.13 -16.15
N PRO A 174 15.64 10.65 -17.04
CA PRO A 174 16.60 9.61 -16.69
C PRO A 174 17.58 10.07 -15.61
N LEU A 175 17.90 9.20 -14.67
CA LEU A 175 18.96 9.43 -13.69
C LEU A 175 20.32 9.33 -14.37
N SER A 176 21.10 10.41 -14.38
CA SER A 176 22.39 10.42 -15.04
C SER A 176 23.38 9.41 -14.47
N SER A 177 24.29 8.90 -15.29
CA SER A 177 25.36 8.00 -14.83
C SER A 177 26.21 8.64 -13.72
N SER A 178 26.39 9.96 -13.73
CA SER A 178 27.08 10.70 -12.66
C SER A 178 26.30 10.65 -11.35
N PHE A 179 24.97 10.85 -11.41
CA PHE A 179 24.09 10.72 -10.25
C PHE A 179 24.17 9.32 -9.67
N LEU A 180 23.99 8.27 -10.48
CA LEU A 180 24.00 6.88 -10.04
C LEU A 180 25.37 6.47 -9.48
N ASN A 181 26.47 6.90 -10.10
CA ASN A 181 27.80 6.64 -9.59
C ASN A 181 28.01 7.27 -8.19
N LYS A 182 27.54 8.50 -8.01
CA LYS A 182 27.57 9.17 -6.68
C LYS A 182 26.64 8.48 -5.70
N TRP A 183 25.45 8.10 -6.12
CA TRP A 183 24.46 7.40 -5.27
C TRP A 183 25.01 6.10 -4.70
N PHE A 184 25.66 5.29 -5.53
CA PHE A 184 26.26 4.01 -5.13
C PHE A 184 27.69 4.12 -4.63
N ASN A 185 28.21 5.33 -4.35
CA ASN A 185 29.59 5.54 -3.88
C ASN A 185 30.63 4.85 -4.77
N GLY A 186 30.45 4.86 -6.08
CA GLY A 186 31.30 4.18 -7.06
C GLY A 186 31.11 2.68 -7.16
N LYS A 187 30.31 2.06 -6.28
CA LYS A 187 30.03 0.61 -6.27
C LYS A 187 28.86 0.26 -7.21
N THR A 188 29.00 0.56 -8.49
CA THR A 188 27.93 0.39 -9.50
C THR A 188 27.77 -1.06 -9.99
N GLN A 189 28.69 -1.94 -9.68
CA GLN A 189 28.65 -3.34 -10.07
C GLN A 189 28.73 -4.27 -8.84
N PRO A 190 28.03 -5.41 -8.85
CA PRO A 190 28.11 -6.39 -7.78
C PRO A 190 29.46 -7.10 -7.76
N PRO A 191 30.01 -7.44 -6.58
CA PRO A 191 31.22 -8.26 -6.47
C PRO A 191 31.01 -9.66 -7.04
N ALA A 192 32.07 -10.26 -7.63
CA ALA A 192 31.98 -11.57 -8.27
C ALA A 192 31.47 -12.69 -7.33
N HIS A 193 31.85 -12.67 -6.05
CA HIS A 193 31.40 -13.67 -5.08
C HIS A 193 29.91 -13.57 -4.77
N VAL A 194 29.33 -12.36 -4.80
CA VAL A 194 27.89 -12.12 -4.62
C VAL A 194 27.12 -12.68 -5.82
N VAL A 195 27.62 -12.43 -7.04
CA VAL A 195 27.07 -13.01 -8.27
C VAL A 195 27.12 -14.55 -8.23
N GLN A 196 28.23 -15.12 -7.78
CA GLN A 196 28.35 -16.58 -7.66
C GLN A 196 27.38 -17.14 -6.61
N ARG A 197 27.22 -16.46 -5.47
CA ARG A 197 26.27 -16.86 -4.44
C ARG A 197 24.82 -16.87 -4.94
N SER A 198 24.39 -15.83 -5.63
CA SER A 198 23.00 -15.72 -6.13
C SER A 198 22.65 -16.81 -7.16
N LYS A 199 23.65 -17.44 -7.78
CA LYS A 199 23.48 -18.53 -8.73
C LYS A 199 23.51 -19.93 -8.10
N LYS A 200 23.74 -20.02 -6.77
CA LYS A 200 23.70 -21.32 -6.09
C LYS A 200 22.27 -21.85 -6.09
N VAL A 201 22.16 -23.14 -6.36
CA VAL A 201 20.95 -23.92 -6.14
C VAL A 201 21.12 -24.65 -4.81
N GLY A 202 20.12 -24.60 -3.95
CA GLY A 202 20.15 -25.29 -2.67
C GLY A 202 20.23 -26.81 -2.85
N PRO A 203 20.78 -27.55 -1.87
CA PRO A 203 20.85 -29.01 -1.96
C PRO A 203 19.43 -29.62 -1.89
N LYS A 204 19.13 -30.56 -2.77
CA LYS A 204 17.82 -31.24 -2.96
C LYS A 204 17.16 -31.84 -1.71
N ARG A 205 17.80 -31.82 -0.54
CA ARG A 205 17.39 -32.53 0.67
C ARG A 205 17.10 -31.68 1.89
N ASN A 206 17.24 -30.36 1.80
CA ASN A 206 16.95 -29.50 2.95
C ASN A 206 15.43 -29.34 3.11
N LYS A 207 14.95 -29.49 4.36
CA LYS A 207 13.58 -29.11 4.68
C LYS A 207 13.43 -27.60 4.40
N PRO A 208 12.44 -27.15 3.62
CA PRO A 208 12.24 -25.75 3.36
C PRO A 208 11.85 -25.01 4.65
N LEU A 209 12.23 -23.74 4.73
CA LEU A 209 11.67 -22.81 5.70
C LEU A 209 10.24 -22.48 5.29
N ARG A 210 9.36 -22.36 6.29
CA ARG A 210 7.98 -21.94 6.08
C ARG A 210 7.79 -20.50 6.53
N VAL A 211 7.34 -19.64 5.62
CA VAL A 211 7.20 -18.21 5.86
C VAL A 211 5.78 -17.78 5.58
N PHE A 212 5.11 -17.27 6.61
CA PHE A 212 3.80 -16.68 6.48
C PHE A 212 3.89 -15.27 5.85
N HIS A 213 2.95 -14.94 4.99
CA HIS A 213 2.76 -13.58 4.48
C HIS A 213 1.29 -13.20 4.64
N GLY A 214 1.04 -12.21 5.50
CA GLY A 214 -0.24 -11.57 5.68
C GLY A 214 -0.20 -10.13 5.19
N SER A 215 -1.31 -9.62 4.68
CA SER A 215 -1.47 -8.27 4.15
C SER A 215 -2.91 -7.79 4.24
N ASP A 216 -3.08 -6.48 4.33
CA ASP A 216 -4.36 -5.81 4.09
C ASP A 216 -5.50 -6.42 4.91
N PHE A 217 -5.36 -6.35 6.23
CA PHE A 217 -6.38 -6.88 7.15
C PHE A 217 -7.56 -5.94 7.29
N HIS A 218 -7.37 -4.64 7.24
CA HIS A 218 -8.39 -3.59 7.30
C HIS A 218 -9.48 -3.88 8.32
N VAL A 219 -9.08 -3.96 9.59
CA VAL A 219 -10.02 -4.28 10.66
C VAL A 219 -11.04 -3.16 10.82
N ASP A 220 -12.31 -3.56 10.85
CA ASP A 220 -13.43 -2.65 11.02
C ASP A 220 -14.11 -2.82 12.39
N PRO A 221 -13.77 -1.97 13.39
CA PRO A 221 -14.41 -2.03 14.70
C PRO A 221 -15.89 -1.60 14.70
N ARG A 222 -16.33 -0.91 13.63
CA ARG A 222 -17.71 -0.44 13.48
C ARG A 222 -18.58 -1.37 12.67
N TYR A 223 -18.05 -2.50 12.20
CA TYR A 223 -18.80 -3.48 11.43
C TYR A 223 -20.04 -3.96 12.21
N LEU A 224 -21.19 -3.87 11.58
CA LEU A 224 -22.46 -4.26 12.19
C LEU A 224 -23.12 -5.37 11.36
N VAL A 225 -23.30 -6.54 11.98
CA VAL A 225 -24.04 -7.64 11.37
C VAL A 225 -25.49 -7.22 11.08
N ASP A 226 -26.04 -7.70 9.96
CA ASP A 226 -27.36 -7.36 9.44
C ASP A 226 -27.55 -5.89 9.01
N ALA A 227 -26.50 -5.05 9.00
CA ALA A 227 -26.53 -3.74 8.36
C ALA A 227 -26.53 -3.86 6.83
N GLU A 228 -26.81 -2.76 6.11
CA GLU A 228 -26.76 -2.74 4.65
C GLU A 228 -25.31 -2.93 4.15
N ALA A 229 -25.08 -3.98 3.40
CA ALA A 229 -23.77 -4.35 2.87
C ALA A 229 -23.61 -3.96 1.38
N ASN A 230 -24.63 -3.46 0.73
CA ASN A 230 -24.59 -2.89 -0.62
C ASN A 230 -25.07 -1.43 -0.58
N CYS A 231 -24.28 -0.59 0.05
CA CYS A 231 -24.59 0.82 0.27
C CYS A 231 -23.95 1.73 -0.80
N ASP A 232 -24.42 2.98 -0.85
CA ASP A 232 -23.88 4.03 -1.72
C ASP A 232 -23.51 5.32 -0.95
N ASN A 233 -23.44 5.24 0.38
CA ASN A 233 -23.17 6.37 1.25
C ASN A 233 -21.81 6.35 1.97
N GLY A 234 -20.87 5.56 1.49
CA GLY A 234 -19.52 5.41 2.05
C GLY A 234 -19.18 3.97 2.38
N GLN A 235 -18.48 3.74 3.49
CA GLN A 235 -18.15 2.39 3.96
C GLN A 235 -19.43 1.65 4.37
N CYS A 236 -19.65 0.47 3.79
CA CYS A 236 -20.85 -0.34 4.07
C CYS A 236 -20.74 -1.14 5.38
N CYS A 237 -21.77 -1.92 5.69
CA CYS A 237 -21.86 -2.74 6.91
C CYS A 237 -21.82 -1.93 8.22
N ARG A 238 -22.40 -0.73 8.19
CA ARG A 238 -22.46 0.21 9.32
C ARG A 238 -23.89 0.47 9.77
N SER A 239 -24.05 0.98 10.98
CA SER A 239 -25.35 1.37 11.51
C SER A 239 -26.07 2.44 10.66
N ASP A 240 -25.32 3.22 9.90
CA ASP A 240 -25.81 4.28 9.01
C ASP A 240 -25.74 3.93 7.52
N SER A 241 -25.24 2.75 7.16
CA SER A 241 -25.20 2.29 5.76
C SER A 241 -26.59 2.18 5.16
N PHE A 242 -26.77 2.71 3.96
CA PHE A 242 -28.01 2.59 3.22
C PHE A 242 -27.75 2.55 1.71
N ASN A 243 -28.75 2.02 0.97
CA ASN A 243 -28.79 2.04 -0.48
C ASN A 243 -29.84 3.06 -0.93
N SER A 244 -29.44 4.14 -1.58
CA SER A 244 -30.33 5.25 -1.96
C SER A 244 -31.40 4.82 -2.97
N THR A 245 -31.17 3.77 -3.76
CA THR A 245 -32.16 3.26 -4.72
C THR A 245 -33.37 2.63 -4.04
N LEU A 246 -33.22 2.17 -2.79
CA LEU A 246 -34.28 1.59 -1.98
C LEU A 246 -35.03 2.65 -1.15
N TRP A 247 -34.52 3.87 -1.15
CA TRP A 247 -35.01 4.97 -0.32
C TRP A 247 -36.25 5.66 -0.90
N ASN A 248 -36.74 5.32 -2.08
CA ASN A 248 -37.84 5.96 -2.77
C ASN A 248 -39.25 5.77 -2.15
N GLN A 249 -39.32 5.45 -0.86
CA GLN A 249 -40.58 5.42 -0.11
C GLN A 249 -40.53 6.43 1.04
N PRO A 250 -41.15 7.62 0.91
CA PRO A 250 -41.17 8.61 1.97
C PRO A 250 -42.31 8.27 2.94
N THR A 251 -41.99 7.62 4.03
CA THR A 251 -42.87 7.67 5.21
C THR A 251 -42.02 7.95 6.44
N PHE A 252 -41.68 9.24 6.59
CA PHE A 252 -41.16 9.74 7.86
C PHE A 252 -42.34 10.04 8.77
N GLU A 253 -42.61 9.22 9.75
CA GLU A 253 -43.34 9.64 10.93
C GLU A 253 -42.37 10.42 11.82
N PRO A 254 -42.70 11.68 12.23
CA PRO A 254 -41.83 12.45 13.11
C PRO A 254 -41.61 11.70 14.43
N GLY A 255 -40.35 11.36 14.73
CA GLY A 255 -39.96 10.72 15.98
C GLY A 255 -39.74 9.21 15.90
N SER A 256 -39.95 8.56 14.75
CA SER A 256 -39.54 7.16 14.54
C SER A 256 -38.20 7.10 13.80
N LEU A 257 -37.32 6.19 14.20
CA LEU A 257 -36.17 5.80 13.36
C LEU A 257 -36.71 5.25 12.04
N PRO A 258 -36.22 5.68 10.88
CA PRO A 258 -36.70 5.17 9.60
C PRO A 258 -36.51 3.65 9.61
N LYS A 259 -37.58 2.91 9.27
CA LYS A 259 -37.46 1.50 8.95
C LYS A 259 -36.56 1.39 7.73
N ARG A 260 -35.30 1.02 7.92
CA ARG A 260 -34.37 0.84 6.82
C ARG A 260 -34.72 -0.45 6.10
N ASN A 261 -34.98 -0.39 4.82
CA ASN A 261 -35.06 -1.57 3.99
C ASN A 261 -33.60 -1.99 3.69
N ILE A 262 -33.17 -3.07 4.32
CA ILE A 262 -31.86 -3.67 4.09
C ILE A 262 -32.03 -4.63 2.92
N SER A 263 -31.25 -4.42 1.86
CA SER A 263 -31.27 -5.26 0.66
C SER A 263 -30.28 -6.43 0.76
N HIS A 264 -29.15 -6.16 1.33
CA HIS A 264 -28.05 -7.12 1.50
C HIS A 264 -27.55 -7.06 2.95
N PRO A 265 -28.08 -7.90 3.83
CA PRO A 265 -27.66 -7.89 5.23
C PRO A 265 -26.21 -8.37 5.35
N ALA A 266 -25.40 -7.61 6.09
CA ALA A 266 -24.02 -7.92 6.39
C ALA A 266 -23.89 -9.24 7.15
N GLY A 267 -23.06 -10.13 6.66
CA GLY A 267 -22.81 -11.44 7.30
C GLY A 267 -21.95 -11.33 8.56
N TYR A 268 -22.06 -12.27 9.46
CA TYR A 268 -21.20 -12.32 10.67
C TYR A 268 -19.70 -12.43 10.34
N TRP A 269 -19.36 -13.12 9.26
CA TRP A 269 -17.99 -13.37 8.81
C TRP A 269 -17.49 -12.40 7.72
N GLY A 270 -18.15 -11.29 7.51
CA GLY A 270 -17.80 -10.31 6.49
C GLY A 270 -18.72 -10.33 5.27
N TYR A 271 -18.45 -9.40 4.38
CA TYR A 271 -19.13 -9.25 3.10
C TYR A 271 -18.22 -8.58 2.08
N TYR A 272 -18.41 -8.88 0.79
CA TYR A 272 -17.53 -8.47 -0.32
C TYR A 272 -17.36 -6.95 -0.55
N GLN A 273 -18.22 -6.13 0.03
CA GLN A 273 -18.16 -4.66 -0.07
C GLN A 273 -17.93 -3.99 1.28
N CYS A 274 -17.38 -4.73 2.22
CA CYS A 274 -17.11 -4.24 3.57
C CYS A 274 -15.72 -4.68 4.02
N ASP A 275 -15.13 -3.89 4.89
CA ASP A 275 -13.90 -4.26 5.57
C ASP A 275 -14.09 -5.39 6.56
N THR A 276 -13.02 -5.84 7.15
CA THR A 276 -12.95 -7.09 7.91
C THR A 276 -13.53 -6.94 9.31
N PRO A 277 -14.63 -7.65 9.66
CA PRO A 277 -15.09 -7.71 11.04
C PRO A 277 -14.11 -8.49 11.93
N TRP A 278 -14.14 -8.20 13.22
CA TRP A 278 -13.32 -8.91 14.22
C TRP A 278 -13.52 -10.43 14.21
N SER A 279 -14.70 -10.92 13.86
CA SER A 279 -14.95 -12.34 13.69
C SER A 279 -14.10 -12.98 12.59
N LEU A 280 -13.96 -12.31 11.45
CA LEU A 280 -13.13 -12.81 10.35
C LEU A 280 -11.63 -12.68 10.68
N ILE A 281 -11.22 -11.61 11.38
CA ILE A 281 -9.85 -11.50 11.91
C ILE A 281 -9.54 -12.69 12.82
N ALA A 282 -10.42 -12.99 13.79
CA ALA A 282 -10.24 -14.14 14.68
C ALA A 282 -10.12 -15.46 13.90
N ALA A 283 -10.97 -15.66 12.90
CA ALA A 283 -10.90 -16.84 12.05
C ALA A 283 -9.60 -16.92 11.22
N ALA A 284 -9.06 -15.78 10.76
CA ALA A 284 -7.76 -15.73 10.08
C ALA A 284 -6.62 -16.12 11.03
N MET A 285 -6.66 -15.64 12.27
CA MET A 285 -5.67 -15.98 13.29
C MET A 285 -5.76 -17.47 13.73
N GLU A 286 -6.97 -18.02 13.82
CA GLU A 286 -7.15 -19.47 14.01
C GLU A 286 -6.61 -20.27 12.83
N GLY A 287 -6.86 -19.80 11.59
CA GLY A 287 -6.28 -20.36 10.38
C GLY A 287 -4.76 -20.34 10.42
N LEU A 288 -4.16 -19.24 10.85
CA LEU A 288 -2.71 -19.12 11.02
C LEU A 288 -2.17 -20.13 12.06
N SER A 289 -2.85 -20.31 13.19
CA SER A 289 -2.50 -21.34 14.18
C SER A 289 -2.62 -22.75 13.60
N TYR A 290 -3.66 -23.03 12.82
CA TYR A 290 -3.85 -24.32 12.16
C TYR A 290 -2.72 -24.62 11.16
N LEU A 291 -2.27 -23.64 10.38
CA LEU A 291 -1.16 -23.79 9.43
C LEU A 291 0.17 -24.15 10.12
N GLN A 292 0.31 -23.88 11.42
CA GLN A 292 1.51 -24.19 12.21
C GLN A 292 1.42 -25.50 12.98
N LYS A 293 0.24 -26.15 13.02
CA LYS A 293 -0.02 -27.29 13.91
C LYS A 293 0.96 -28.45 13.72
N ASP A 294 1.22 -28.81 12.47
CA ASP A 294 2.08 -29.96 12.15
C ASP A 294 3.51 -29.51 11.81
N GLU A 295 3.67 -28.30 11.29
CA GLU A 295 4.93 -27.71 10.89
C GLU A 295 4.97 -26.22 11.26
N PRO A 296 5.85 -25.81 12.18
CA PRO A 296 5.94 -24.42 12.61
C PRO A 296 6.37 -23.50 11.47
N LEU A 297 5.97 -22.24 11.58
CA LEU A 297 6.49 -21.17 10.73
C LEU A 297 7.87 -20.72 11.23
N ASP A 298 8.80 -20.50 10.34
CA ASP A 298 10.15 -20.03 10.64
C ASP A 298 10.24 -18.51 10.71
N LEU A 299 9.34 -17.80 9.99
CA LEU A 299 9.25 -16.34 9.92
C LEU A 299 7.85 -15.95 9.49
N ALA A 300 7.44 -14.74 9.85
CA ALA A 300 6.23 -14.12 9.38
C ALA A 300 6.51 -12.73 8.80
N LEU A 301 5.81 -12.37 7.74
CA LEU A 301 5.84 -11.07 7.09
C LEU A 301 4.45 -10.47 7.15
N TYR A 302 4.37 -9.17 7.44
CA TYR A 302 3.15 -8.39 7.35
C TYR A 302 3.40 -7.13 6.53
N THR A 303 2.67 -6.97 5.44
CA THR A 303 2.92 -5.90 4.47
C THR A 303 2.03 -4.68 4.66
N GLY A 304 1.36 -4.54 5.82
CA GLY A 304 0.66 -3.30 6.18
C GLY A 304 -0.85 -3.33 5.95
N ASP A 305 -1.47 -2.19 6.16
CA ASP A 305 -2.90 -1.89 6.07
C ASP A 305 -3.76 -2.63 7.09
N LEU A 306 -3.77 -2.05 8.29
CA LEU A 306 -4.52 -2.54 9.44
C LEU A 306 -5.88 -1.86 9.59
N THR A 307 -5.97 -0.58 9.21
CA THR A 307 -7.11 0.28 9.49
C THR A 307 -8.10 0.27 8.32
N THR A 308 -9.38 0.47 8.65
CA THR A 308 -10.51 0.46 7.72
C THR A 308 -10.41 1.54 6.62
N HIS A 309 -11.07 1.30 5.48
CA HIS A 309 -11.28 2.27 4.38
C HIS A 309 -12.37 3.32 4.67
N ASP A 310 -12.57 3.66 5.93
CA ASP A 310 -13.50 4.71 6.29
C ASP A 310 -13.13 6.06 5.67
N ALA A 311 -14.13 6.90 5.53
CA ALA A 311 -13.90 8.31 5.22
C ALA A 311 -13.05 8.96 6.32
N GLU A 312 -12.25 9.97 5.94
CA GLU A 312 -11.24 10.62 6.78
C GLU A 312 -11.75 11.07 8.15
N TRP A 313 -12.99 11.56 8.21
CA TRP A 313 -13.63 12.00 9.47
C TRP A 313 -14.00 10.86 10.43
N HIS A 314 -13.86 9.61 10.01
CA HIS A 314 -14.06 8.43 10.84
C HIS A 314 -12.74 7.78 11.26
N ILE A 315 -11.62 8.22 10.70
CA ILE A 315 -10.26 7.76 11.03
C ILE A 315 -9.62 8.74 12.02
N SER A 316 -8.85 8.22 12.95
CA SER A 316 -8.19 9.02 13.97
C SER A 316 -6.93 8.34 14.48
N GLN A 317 -5.99 9.11 15.03
CA GLN A 317 -4.75 8.56 15.60
C GLN A 317 -5.02 7.45 16.63
N ASN A 318 -6.02 7.65 17.50
CA ASN A 318 -6.37 6.66 18.50
C ASN A 318 -7.00 5.40 17.90
N LEU A 319 -7.75 5.48 16.81
CA LEU A 319 -8.29 4.31 16.11
C LEU A 319 -7.18 3.51 15.44
N THR A 320 -6.27 4.20 14.74
CA THR A 320 -5.12 3.56 14.08
C THR A 320 -4.24 2.86 15.11
N THR A 321 -3.80 3.56 16.16
CA THR A 321 -3.01 2.97 17.25
C THR A 321 -3.71 1.77 17.90
N TYR A 322 -5.03 1.86 18.12
CA TYR A 322 -5.82 0.76 18.65
C TYR A 322 -5.82 -0.46 17.71
N SER A 323 -6.00 -0.25 16.42
CA SER A 323 -6.00 -1.31 15.41
C SER A 323 -4.64 -2.02 15.33
N GLU A 324 -3.55 -1.25 15.32
CA GLU A 324 -2.18 -1.79 15.36
C GLU A 324 -1.93 -2.64 16.60
N GLN A 325 -2.21 -2.08 17.79
CA GLN A 325 -1.98 -2.80 19.05
C GLN A 325 -2.80 -4.07 19.13
N SER A 326 -4.07 -4.02 18.70
CA SER A 326 -4.96 -5.17 18.72
C SER A 326 -4.48 -6.27 17.79
N LEU A 327 -4.17 -5.93 16.55
CA LEU A 327 -3.80 -6.91 15.54
C LEU A 327 -2.40 -7.50 15.81
N TYR A 328 -1.42 -6.68 16.24
CA TYR A 328 -0.08 -7.17 16.57
C TYR A 328 -0.09 -8.06 17.81
N ASP A 329 -0.93 -7.76 18.82
CA ASP A 329 -1.13 -8.65 19.95
C ASP A 329 -1.76 -10.00 19.53
N MET A 330 -2.74 -10.00 18.61
CA MET A 330 -3.29 -11.22 18.05
C MET A 330 -2.24 -12.01 17.27
N PHE A 331 -1.44 -11.38 16.41
CA PHE A 331 -0.33 -12.05 15.74
C PHE A 331 0.64 -12.67 16.74
N HIS A 332 1.07 -11.92 17.77
CA HIS A 332 1.99 -12.43 18.77
C HIS A 332 1.44 -13.67 19.48
N ARG A 333 0.15 -13.69 19.85
CA ARG A 333 -0.50 -14.84 20.47
C ARG A 333 -0.54 -16.07 19.58
N HIS A 334 -0.79 -15.88 18.30
CA HIS A 334 -0.98 -16.99 17.36
C HIS A 334 0.34 -17.46 16.72
N LEU A 335 1.33 -16.60 16.58
CA LEU A 335 2.66 -16.93 16.08
C LEU A 335 3.61 -17.48 17.16
N GLY A 336 3.31 -17.21 18.44
CA GLY A 336 4.19 -17.61 19.55
C GLY A 336 5.58 -16.96 19.43
N ASN A 337 6.62 -17.79 19.34
CA ASN A 337 8.02 -17.32 19.25
C ASN A 337 8.48 -17.00 17.81
N THR A 338 7.60 -17.10 16.82
CA THR A 338 7.96 -16.80 15.44
C THR A 338 8.15 -15.28 15.28
N THR A 339 9.33 -14.88 14.80
CA THR A 339 9.61 -13.48 14.50
C THR A 339 8.72 -13.00 13.37
N MET A 340 8.14 -11.83 13.53
CA MET A 340 7.36 -11.15 12.48
C MET A 340 8.07 -9.87 12.05
N VAL A 341 8.16 -9.66 10.74
CA VAL A 341 8.60 -8.39 10.15
C VAL A 341 7.38 -7.66 9.63
N VAL A 342 7.22 -6.42 10.05
CA VAL A 342 6.05 -5.60 9.72
C VAL A 342 6.48 -4.37 8.92
N ALA A 343 5.73 -4.04 7.88
CA ALA A 343 5.80 -2.76 7.18
C ALA A 343 4.49 -1.99 7.43
N LEU A 344 4.58 -0.66 7.41
CA LEU A 344 3.40 0.20 7.45
C LEU A 344 2.76 0.26 6.06
N GLY A 345 1.42 0.26 6.03
CA GLY A 345 0.63 0.54 4.84
C GLY A 345 0.08 1.97 4.85
N ASN A 346 -0.57 2.35 3.77
CA ASN A 346 -1.08 3.71 3.63
C ASN A 346 -2.29 4.00 4.53
N HIS A 347 -3.05 2.98 4.92
CA HIS A 347 -4.12 3.11 5.91
C HIS A 347 -3.64 3.06 7.37
N ASP A 348 -2.34 2.89 7.60
CA ASP A 348 -1.77 2.85 8.95
C ASP A 348 -1.40 4.25 9.48
N SER A 349 -1.94 5.30 8.88
CA SER A 349 -1.80 6.70 9.30
C SER A 349 -3.14 7.40 9.50
N SER A 350 -3.10 8.62 10.04
CA SER A 350 -4.27 9.48 10.19
C SER A 350 -3.91 10.97 9.91
N PRO A 351 -4.46 11.59 8.84
CA PRO A 351 -5.32 10.98 7.80
C PRO A 351 -4.67 9.80 7.09
N ALA A 352 -5.46 8.88 6.54
CA ALA A 352 -4.94 7.81 5.69
C ALA A 352 -4.07 8.39 4.56
N ASP A 353 -3.12 7.62 4.04
CA ASP A 353 -2.19 7.99 2.97
C ASP A 353 -1.18 9.12 3.33
N LEU A 354 -1.18 9.65 4.54
CA LEU A 354 -0.30 10.76 4.91
C LEU A 354 0.93 10.28 5.67
N PHE A 355 2.10 10.38 5.05
CA PHE A 355 3.39 10.26 5.72
C PHE A 355 4.30 11.42 5.35
N ALA A 356 4.84 12.12 6.35
CA ALA A 356 5.61 13.34 6.17
C ALA A 356 7.12 13.10 6.37
N PRO A 357 7.98 13.62 5.49
CA PRO A 357 9.43 13.48 5.65
C PRO A 357 9.97 14.39 6.76
N HIS A 358 10.96 13.93 7.52
CA HIS A 358 11.66 14.71 8.57
C HIS A 358 12.29 16.01 8.03
N SER A 359 12.46 16.14 6.71
CA SER A 359 12.95 17.36 6.08
C SER A 359 11.97 18.53 6.11
N LEU A 360 10.69 18.29 6.46
CA LEU A 360 9.73 19.39 6.64
C LEU A 360 10.11 20.26 7.83
N PRO A 361 9.90 21.59 7.74
CA PRO A 361 10.27 22.52 8.79
C PRO A 361 9.50 22.32 10.11
N ASP A 362 10.10 22.73 11.21
CA ASP A 362 9.54 22.71 12.56
C ASP A 362 9.10 21.29 13.00
N SER A 363 7.97 21.19 13.72
CA SER A 363 7.42 19.90 14.18
C SER A 363 6.72 19.07 13.10
N ARG A 364 6.60 19.57 11.88
CA ARG A 364 5.88 18.86 10.81
C ARG A 364 6.62 17.64 10.25
N GLY A 365 7.93 17.61 10.38
CA GLY A 365 8.73 16.42 10.09
C GLY A 365 8.44 15.26 11.03
N ASP A 366 7.99 15.55 12.25
CA ASP A 366 7.72 14.56 13.30
C ASP A 366 6.22 14.39 13.61
N GLN A 367 5.33 14.98 12.80
CA GLN A 367 3.88 14.98 13.06
C GLN A 367 3.24 13.59 13.12
N LEU A 368 3.88 12.59 12.55
CA LEU A 368 3.43 11.20 12.56
C LEU A 368 4.29 10.31 13.47
N SER A 369 5.12 10.91 14.36
CA SER A 369 5.96 10.14 15.28
C SER A 369 5.17 9.21 16.21
N TRP A 370 3.92 9.55 16.51
CA TRP A 370 3.01 8.73 17.29
C TRP A 370 2.82 7.32 16.70
N ASP A 371 2.83 7.20 15.37
CA ASP A 371 2.67 5.95 14.63
C ASP A 371 3.95 5.10 14.72
N TRP A 372 5.08 5.57 14.20
CA TRP A 372 6.31 4.77 14.27
C TRP A 372 6.87 4.61 15.69
N ASP A 373 6.50 5.46 16.65
CA ASP A 373 6.79 5.23 18.06
C ASP A 373 6.00 4.03 18.59
N ASN A 374 4.70 3.91 18.22
CA ASN A 374 3.86 2.79 18.57
C ASN A 374 4.37 1.48 17.94
N VAL A 375 4.66 1.50 16.63
CA VAL A 375 5.22 0.33 15.93
C VAL A 375 6.56 -0.11 16.54
N ALA A 376 7.45 0.82 16.86
CA ALA A 376 8.73 0.54 17.50
C ALA A 376 8.55 -0.15 18.87
N ALA A 377 7.60 0.35 19.68
CA ALA A 377 7.28 -0.24 20.96
C ALA A 377 6.66 -1.64 20.81
N LEU A 378 5.77 -1.83 19.84
CA LEU A 378 5.14 -3.14 19.54
C LEU A 378 6.16 -4.17 19.04
N VAL A 379 7.01 -3.81 18.11
CA VAL A 379 8.07 -4.70 17.58
C VAL A 379 9.00 -5.16 18.70
N LYS A 380 9.41 -4.23 19.59
CA LYS A 380 10.24 -4.56 20.74
C LYS A 380 9.50 -5.42 21.76
N SER A 381 8.28 -5.03 22.14
CA SER A 381 7.52 -5.72 23.20
C SER A 381 7.09 -7.14 22.82
N ASN A 382 6.87 -7.38 21.51
CA ASN A 382 6.55 -8.71 21.00
C ASN A 382 7.80 -9.58 20.75
N GLY A 383 9.00 -9.05 21.02
CA GLY A 383 10.24 -9.79 20.82
C GLY A 383 10.63 -9.97 19.35
N TRP A 384 10.05 -9.19 18.44
CA TRP A 384 10.38 -9.23 17.00
C TRP A 384 11.61 -8.41 16.64
N GLY A 385 12.02 -7.49 17.53
CA GLY A 385 13.23 -6.69 17.42
C GLY A 385 13.76 -6.25 18.80
N ASP A 386 14.96 -5.69 18.81
CA ASP A 386 15.64 -5.16 19.99
C ASP A 386 15.55 -3.62 20.09
N ASP A 387 16.22 -3.04 21.09
CA ASP A 387 16.29 -1.58 21.28
C ASP A 387 16.89 -0.85 20.07
N LYS A 388 17.85 -1.47 19.38
CA LYS A 388 18.46 -0.90 18.18
C LYS A 388 17.46 -0.89 17.03
N THR A 389 16.70 -1.97 16.88
CA THR A 389 15.61 -2.07 15.90
C THR A 389 14.55 -0.99 16.16
N ALA A 390 14.10 -0.86 17.41
CA ALA A 390 13.13 0.16 17.79
C ALA A 390 13.64 1.60 17.52
N ALA A 391 14.90 1.87 17.81
CA ALA A 391 15.52 3.17 17.50
C ALA A 391 15.59 3.43 15.98
N THR A 392 15.83 2.39 15.18
CA THR A 392 15.86 2.50 13.71
C THR A 392 14.48 2.78 13.14
N ILE A 393 13.43 2.11 13.65
CA ILE A 393 12.03 2.34 13.28
C ILE A 393 11.67 3.82 13.49
N ARG A 394 11.96 4.38 14.67
CA ARG A 394 11.70 5.78 14.98
C ARG A 394 12.43 6.76 14.06
N LYS A 395 13.65 6.42 13.68
CA LYS A 395 14.49 7.28 12.85
C LYS A 395 14.08 7.29 11.38
N HIS A 396 13.50 6.19 10.89
CA HIS A 396 13.28 5.96 9.45
C HIS A 396 11.80 5.67 9.13
N TYR A 397 10.87 6.37 9.82
CA TYR A 397 9.43 6.35 9.48
C TYR A 397 8.78 4.95 9.53
N GLY A 398 9.16 4.12 10.47
CA GLY A 398 8.72 2.72 10.49
C GLY A 398 9.63 1.75 9.75
N ALA A 399 10.59 2.23 8.97
CA ALA A 399 11.53 1.35 8.26
C ALA A 399 12.68 0.87 9.16
N TYR A 400 13.09 -0.37 8.96
CA TYR A 400 14.18 -1.03 9.71
C TYR A 400 14.69 -2.27 8.99
N SER A 401 15.76 -2.84 9.54
CA SER A 401 16.25 -4.17 9.14
C SER A 401 16.51 -5.06 10.33
N ILE A 402 16.27 -6.36 10.15
CA ILE A 402 16.68 -7.41 11.08
C ILE A 402 17.37 -8.55 10.34
N SER A 403 18.18 -9.33 11.06
CA SER A 403 18.79 -10.57 10.54
C SER A 403 18.21 -11.75 11.32
N PRO A 404 17.02 -12.27 10.96
CA PRO A 404 16.36 -13.34 11.71
C PRO A 404 17.11 -14.66 11.63
N ARG A 405 17.95 -14.83 10.61
CA ARG A 405 18.79 -15.99 10.38
C ARG A 405 20.16 -15.57 9.84
N LYS A 406 21.19 -16.40 10.09
CA LYS A 406 22.53 -16.16 9.54
C LYS A 406 22.49 -16.16 8.01
N GLY A 407 22.90 -15.06 7.40
CA GLY A 407 22.95 -14.90 5.93
C GLY A 407 21.67 -14.38 5.30
N LEU A 408 20.63 -14.10 6.10
CA LEU A 408 19.41 -13.42 5.68
C LEU A 408 19.24 -12.11 6.44
N ARG A 409 19.11 -11.03 5.72
CA ARG A 409 18.62 -9.73 6.21
C ARG A 409 17.24 -9.47 5.65
N VAL A 410 16.31 -9.02 6.47
CA VAL A 410 14.99 -8.57 6.04
C VAL A 410 14.91 -7.07 6.30
N VAL A 411 14.57 -6.30 5.25
CA VAL A 411 14.45 -4.84 5.29
C VAL A 411 12.99 -4.48 5.10
N ALA A 412 12.38 -3.91 6.12
CA ALA A 412 11.05 -3.31 6.04
C ALA A 412 11.17 -1.84 5.63
N LEU A 413 10.31 -1.39 4.70
CA LEU A 413 10.29 -0.02 4.18
C LEU A 413 8.89 0.58 4.31
N ASN A 414 8.82 1.88 4.57
CA ASN A 414 7.59 2.65 4.46
C ASN A 414 7.42 3.13 3.01
N SER A 415 6.55 2.46 2.28
CA SER A 415 6.33 2.68 0.85
C SER A 415 5.57 3.96 0.50
N ASP A 416 4.98 4.63 1.47
CA ASP A 416 4.22 5.86 1.25
C ASP A 416 5.07 7.01 0.71
N PHE A 417 6.40 6.93 0.85
CA PHE A 417 7.31 7.90 0.25
C PHE A 417 7.51 7.75 -1.27
N TRP A 418 6.90 6.76 -1.89
CA TRP A 418 6.73 6.69 -3.35
C TRP A 418 5.27 6.56 -3.77
N TYR A 419 4.34 6.48 -2.82
CA TYR A 419 2.92 6.33 -3.09
C TYR A 419 2.31 7.60 -3.70
N SER A 420 1.50 7.42 -4.74
CA SER A 420 0.83 8.52 -5.44
C SER A 420 -0.33 9.14 -4.64
N GLY A 421 -0.86 8.43 -3.64
CA GLY A 421 -1.85 8.92 -2.70
C GLY A 421 -1.27 9.89 -1.66
N ASN A 422 0.00 9.71 -1.28
CA ASN A 422 0.63 10.56 -0.28
C ASN A 422 1.00 11.95 -0.84
N PRO A 423 0.38 13.06 -0.38
CA PRO A 423 0.68 14.38 -0.88
C PRO A 423 2.13 14.82 -0.63
N MET A 424 2.78 14.30 0.43
CA MET A 424 4.14 14.68 0.76
C MET A 424 5.19 14.09 -0.18
N THR A 425 4.85 13.06 -0.96
CA THR A 425 5.68 12.55 -2.05
C THR A 425 5.94 13.64 -3.12
N TYR A 426 5.02 14.60 -3.27
CA TYR A 426 5.10 15.66 -4.28
C TYR A 426 5.78 16.96 -3.80
N VAL A 427 6.36 16.98 -2.61
CA VAL A 427 7.02 18.21 -2.10
C VAL A 427 8.12 18.69 -3.06
N ASP A 428 8.96 17.79 -3.56
CA ASP A 428 9.94 18.11 -4.60
C ASP A 428 10.30 16.90 -5.47
N LEU A 429 9.63 16.76 -6.60
CA LEU A 429 9.89 15.66 -7.53
C LEU A 429 11.20 15.83 -8.35
N SER A 430 11.92 16.94 -8.20
CA SER A 430 13.30 17.07 -8.69
C SER A 430 14.29 16.28 -7.83
N ASN A 431 13.90 15.93 -6.60
CA ASN A 431 14.64 15.04 -5.71
C ASN A 431 13.90 13.71 -5.60
N PRO A 432 14.41 12.60 -6.13
CA PRO A 432 13.73 11.31 -6.09
C PRO A 432 13.69 10.64 -4.69
N ASP A 433 14.36 11.23 -3.69
CA ASP A 433 14.40 10.72 -2.31
C ASP A 433 14.29 11.86 -1.29
N VAL A 434 13.15 12.52 -1.24
CA VAL A 434 12.88 13.64 -0.33
C VAL A 434 12.97 13.22 1.14
N SER A 435 12.57 11.99 1.44
CA SER A 435 12.57 11.43 2.81
C SER A 435 13.93 10.90 3.26
N GLY A 436 14.83 10.54 2.34
CA GLY A 436 16.04 9.80 2.65
C GLY A 436 15.81 8.29 2.85
N LEU A 437 14.59 7.79 2.59
CA LEU A 437 14.25 6.37 2.76
C LEU A 437 14.99 5.48 1.76
N LEU A 438 15.09 5.90 0.50
CA LEU A 438 15.81 5.15 -0.53
C LEU A 438 17.33 5.15 -0.27
N ARG A 439 17.84 6.20 0.38
CA ARG A 439 19.23 6.22 0.87
C ARG A 439 19.41 5.18 1.97
N PHE A 440 18.53 5.15 2.98
CA PHE A 440 18.55 4.13 4.02
C PHE A 440 18.52 2.71 3.41
N PHE A 441 17.60 2.46 2.48
CA PHE A 441 17.49 1.17 1.79
C PHE A 441 18.78 0.79 1.05
N THR A 442 19.37 1.75 0.32
CA THR A 442 20.63 1.51 -0.39
C THR A 442 21.77 1.17 0.56
N ASP A 443 21.84 1.84 1.70
CA ASP A 443 22.88 1.58 2.73
C ASP A 443 22.70 0.21 3.37
N GLU A 444 21.47 -0.23 3.64
CA GLU A 444 21.18 -1.58 4.14
C GLU A 444 21.52 -2.67 3.10
N LEU A 445 21.25 -2.43 1.82
CA LEU A 445 21.62 -3.35 0.74
C LEU A 445 23.14 -3.44 0.58
N GLN A 446 23.86 -2.31 0.69
CA GLN A 446 25.32 -2.33 0.62
C GLN A 446 25.92 -3.04 1.83
N ALA A 447 25.39 -2.81 3.03
CA ALA A 447 25.84 -3.52 4.23
C ALA A 447 25.60 -5.03 4.14
N ALA A 448 24.47 -5.45 3.57
CA ALA A 448 24.18 -6.85 3.32
C ALA A 448 25.12 -7.47 2.26
N GLU A 449 25.40 -6.73 1.17
CA GLU A 449 26.35 -7.14 0.14
C GLU A 449 27.76 -7.33 0.73
N ASP A 450 28.23 -6.38 1.52
CA ASP A 450 29.54 -6.42 2.18
C ASP A 450 29.61 -7.56 3.22
N ALA A 451 28.49 -7.90 3.89
CA ALA A 451 28.37 -9.02 4.83
C ALA A 451 28.11 -10.38 4.13
N ASN A 452 27.97 -10.40 2.81
CA ASN A 452 27.57 -11.56 2.03
C ASN A 452 26.24 -12.19 2.48
N GLU A 453 25.24 -11.34 2.80
CA GLU A 453 23.86 -11.72 3.15
C GLU A 453 22.92 -11.64 1.94
N ARG A 454 21.88 -12.46 1.94
CA ARG A 454 20.72 -12.28 1.05
C ARG A 454 19.73 -11.32 1.70
N VAL A 455 18.99 -10.58 0.90
CA VAL A 455 18.00 -9.62 1.40
C VAL A 455 16.60 -9.96 0.93
N TRP A 456 15.65 -9.91 1.86
CA TRP A 456 14.24 -9.78 1.57
C TRP A 456 13.80 -8.34 1.84
N VAL A 457 12.97 -7.81 0.96
CA VAL A 457 12.38 -6.47 1.10
C VAL A 457 10.90 -6.64 1.39
N VAL A 458 10.43 -5.98 2.44
CA VAL A 458 9.03 -5.98 2.84
C VAL A 458 8.54 -4.53 2.81
N ALA A 459 7.52 -4.25 2.02
CA ALA A 459 6.90 -2.94 1.95
C ALA A 459 5.40 -3.12 1.63
N HIS A 460 4.64 -2.04 1.53
CA HIS A 460 3.22 -2.11 1.27
C HIS A 460 2.88 -1.78 -0.18
N VAL A 461 3.01 -0.50 -0.56
CA VAL A 461 2.64 -0.02 -1.90
C VAL A 461 3.65 -0.50 -2.93
N LEU A 462 3.16 -1.14 -3.97
CA LEU A 462 3.98 -1.62 -5.10
C LEU A 462 4.45 -0.45 -5.99
N THR A 463 5.39 -0.74 -6.89
CA THR A 463 6.04 0.30 -7.71
C THR A 463 5.60 0.32 -9.16
N GLY A 464 4.87 -0.70 -9.61
CA GLY A 464 4.54 -0.93 -11.02
C GLY A 464 3.10 -1.32 -11.26
N TRP A 465 2.90 -2.52 -11.82
CA TRP A 465 1.62 -3.05 -12.24
C TRP A 465 0.96 -2.13 -13.28
N ASN A 466 -0.24 -1.59 -13.01
CA ASN A 466 -0.92 -0.64 -13.88
C ASN A 466 -0.38 0.81 -13.81
N GLY A 467 0.61 1.04 -12.92
CA GLY A 467 1.29 2.32 -12.76
C GLY A 467 0.48 3.41 -12.04
N GLY A 468 -0.62 3.04 -11.37
CA GLY A 468 -1.48 3.97 -10.62
C GLY A 468 -0.91 4.39 -9.26
N ASP A 469 -0.17 3.50 -8.61
CA ASP A 469 0.15 3.61 -7.19
C ASP A 469 1.48 4.31 -6.91
N GLY A 470 2.44 4.25 -7.83
CA GLY A 470 3.73 4.88 -7.64
C GLY A 470 3.93 6.19 -8.38
N VAL A 471 4.75 7.10 -7.82
CA VAL A 471 5.24 8.31 -8.48
C VAL A 471 6.55 8.02 -9.20
N ASP A 472 6.73 8.53 -10.42
CA ASP A 472 7.84 8.12 -11.31
C ASP A 472 9.23 8.40 -10.75
N ALA A 473 9.47 9.56 -10.16
CA ALA A 473 10.81 9.95 -9.72
C ALA A 473 11.34 8.98 -8.62
N PRO A 474 10.64 8.74 -7.50
CA PRO A 474 11.10 7.78 -6.50
C PRO A 474 11.07 6.34 -7.00
N THR A 475 10.06 5.91 -7.78
CA THR A 475 10.01 4.53 -8.28
C THR A 475 11.08 4.24 -9.32
N ASN A 476 11.52 5.23 -10.11
CA ASN A 476 12.67 5.09 -11.00
C ASN A 476 13.97 4.89 -10.23
N LEU A 477 14.21 5.69 -9.17
CA LEU A 477 15.40 5.50 -8.33
C LEU A 477 15.37 4.12 -7.65
N LEU A 478 14.22 3.72 -7.10
CA LEU A 478 14.06 2.39 -6.52
C LEU A 478 14.33 1.29 -7.55
N TYR A 479 13.87 1.47 -8.79
CA TYR A 479 14.14 0.54 -9.88
C TYR A 479 15.63 0.37 -10.13
N GLN A 480 16.41 1.47 -10.14
CA GLN A 480 17.87 1.41 -10.31
C GLN A 480 18.56 0.75 -9.10
N ILE A 481 18.06 1.00 -7.87
CA ILE A 481 18.56 0.35 -6.65
C ILE A 481 18.33 -1.16 -6.72
N VAL A 482 17.12 -1.60 -7.01
CA VAL A 482 16.78 -3.04 -7.13
C VAL A 482 17.62 -3.69 -8.23
N SER A 483 17.77 -3.05 -9.38
CA SER A 483 18.61 -3.55 -10.48
C SER A 483 20.07 -3.71 -10.07
N ARG A 484 20.64 -2.71 -9.37
CA ARG A 484 22.03 -2.75 -8.90
C ARG A 484 22.26 -3.86 -7.88
N TYR A 485 21.34 -4.09 -6.96
CA TYR A 485 21.45 -5.06 -5.89
C TYR A 485 20.69 -6.37 -6.13
N SER A 486 20.29 -6.65 -7.37
CA SER A 486 19.50 -7.83 -7.73
C SER A 486 20.16 -9.17 -7.36
N HIS A 487 21.48 -9.26 -7.30
CA HIS A 487 22.21 -10.43 -6.78
C HIS A 487 22.23 -10.54 -5.24
N THR A 488 21.91 -9.45 -4.55
CA THR A 488 21.82 -9.40 -3.09
C THR A 488 20.36 -9.62 -2.65
N ILE A 489 19.42 -9.00 -3.34
CA ILE A 489 17.97 -9.19 -3.11
C ILE A 489 17.57 -10.60 -3.59
N ALA A 490 16.94 -11.37 -2.71
CA ALA A 490 16.31 -12.63 -3.07
C ALA A 490 14.86 -12.41 -3.51
N HIS A 491 14.05 -11.74 -2.68
CA HIS A 491 12.66 -11.45 -2.99
C HIS A 491 12.23 -10.10 -2.42
N ILE A 492 11.14 -9.56 -3.01
CA ILE A 492 10.43 -8.36 -2.58
C ILE A 492 8.97 -8.76 -2.34
N PHE A 493 8.38 -8.26 -1.24
CA PHE A 493 7.01 -8.55 -0.83
C PHE A 493 6.26 -7.25 -0.67
N PHE A 494 5.11 -7.12 -1.34
CA PHE A 494 4.19 -6.01 -1.28
C PHE A 494 2.78 -6.47 -0.86
N GLY A 495 1.88 -5.51 -0.62
CA GLY A 495 0.45 -5.67 -0.41
C GLY A 495 -0.34 -4.68 -1.26
N HIS A 496 -1.26 -3.93 -0.65
CA HIS A 496 -1.94 -2.75 -1.17
C HIS A 496 -3.07 -3.02 -2.17
N THR A 497 -2.85 -3.84 -3.17
CA THR A 497 -3.88 -4.10 -4.20
C THR A 497 -4.97 -5.03 -3.72
N HIS A 498 -4.79 -5.68 -2.57
CA HIS A 498 -5.65 -6.76 -2.04
C HIS A 498 -5.65 -8.01 -2.92
N GLU A 499 -4.91 -8.06 -4.00
CA GLU A 499 -4.99 -9.06 -5.05
C GLU A 499 -3.75 -9.95 -5.06
N ASP A 500 -3.86 -11.14 -5.65
CA ASP A 500 -2.73 -12.06 -5.82
C ASP A 500 -2.01 -11.73 -7.13
N GLU A 501 -0.89 -11.02 -7.02
CA GLU A 501 -0.18 -10.48 -8.17
C GLU A 501 1.33 -10.69 -8.05
N PHE A 502 2.05 -10.42 -9.13
CA PHE A 502 3.51 -10.34 -9.16
C PHE A 502 3.98 -9.33 -10.20
N GLN A 503 5.18 -8.78 -9.99
CA GLN A 503 5.81 -7.88 -10.95
C GLN A 503 7.29 -8.19 -11.12
N ILE A 504 7.84 -7.94 -12.33
CA ILE A 504 9.20 -8.33 -12.72
C ILE A 504 10.02 -7.10 -13.07
N TRP A 505 11.22 -6.98 -12.48
CA TRP A 505 12.26 -6.04 -12.88
C TRP A 505 13.11 -6.63 -13.99
N TYR A 506 13.30 -5.86 -15.05
CA TYR A 506 14.22 -6.19 -16.14
C TYR A 506 15.43 -5.27 -16.11
N GLU A 507 16.50 -5.66 -16.78
CA GLU A 507 17.67 -4.81 -16.95
C GLU A 507 17.27 -3.49 -17.59
N SER A 508 17.64 -2.37 -16.94
CA SER A 508 17.38 -1.04 -17.46
C SER A 508 18.64 -0.42 -18.02
N SER A 509 18.50 0.43 -19.03
CA SER A 509 19.57 1.20 -19.61
C SER A 509 19.41 2.69 -19.32
N ASN A 510 20.54 3.40 -19.25
CA ASN A 510 20.58 4.85 -19.15
C ASN A 510 19.85 5.46 -17.94
N GLY A 511 19.74 4.73 -16.82
CA GLY A 511 19.08 5.25 -15.61
C GLY A 511 17.59 5.50 -15.75
N ASN A 512 16.94 4.88 -16.71
CA ASN A 512 15.53 5.04 -16.99
C ASN A 512 14.79 3.69 -16.90
N SER A 513 13.85 3.58 -15.97
CA SER A 513 13.05 2.37 -15.75
C SER A 513 12.11 2.03 -16.92
N THR A 514 11.88 2.95 -17.86
CA THR A 514 11.10 2.67 -19.10
C THR A 514 11.95 2.12 -20.23
N SER A 515 13.28 2.27 -20.16
CA SER A 515 14.23 1.75 -21.17
C SER A 515 14.67 0.35 -20.79
N VAL A 516 13.76 -0.60 -20.87
CA VAL A 516 13.97 -2.01 -20.48
C VAL A 516 13.70 -2.95 -21.64
N SER A 517 14.49 -4.02 -21.69
CA SER A 517 14.20 -5.18 -22.55
C SER A 517 13.38 -6.18 -21.72
N ARG A 518 12.13 -6.44 -22.12
CA ARG A 518 11.24 -7.37 -21.38
C ARG A 518 11.45 -8.85 -21.79
N LYS A 519 12.70 -9.21 -22.10
CA LYS A 519 13.05 -10.58 -22.42
C LYS A 519 13.39 -11.36 -21.14
N THR A 520 13.07 -12.64 -21.12
CA THR A 520 13.31 -13.50 -19.96
C THR A 520 14.77 -13.50 -19.48
N GLU A 521 15.75 -13.45 -20.39
CA GLU A 521 17.19 -13.36 -20.06
C GLU A 521 17.57 -12.06 -19.34
N ASP A 522 16.77 -11.00 -19.49
CA ASP A 522 17.02 -9.69 -18.90
C ASP A 522 16.27 -9.49 -17.56
N ALA A 523 15.50 -10.49 -17.10
CA ALA A 523 14.85 -10.44 -15.79
C ALA A 523 15.88 -10.41 -14.64
N ARG A 524 15.74 -9.48 -13.70
CA ARG A 524 16.71 -9.22 -12.63
C ARG A 524 16.18 -9.50 -11.24
N ALA A 525 14.95 -9.11 -10.97
CA ALA A 525 14.27 -9.29 -9.69
C ALA A 525 12.78 -9.45 -9.92
N MET A 526 12.07 -9.86 -8.90
CA MET A 526 10.62 -9.92 -8.91
C MET A 526 10.05 -9.59 -7.53
N ALA A 527 8.80 -9.19 -7.48
CA ALA A 527 8.04 -9.04 -6.26
C ALA A 527 6.76 -9.88 -6.30
N PHE A 528 6.42 -10.43 -5.13
CA PHE A 528 5.10 -10.95 -4.85
C PHE A 528 4.25 -9.85 -4.22
N ILE A 529 3.03 -9.66 -4.71
CA ILE A 529 2.01 -8.84 -4.07
C ILE A 529 1.10 -9.80 -3.32
N GLY A 530 1.03 -9.63 -1.98
CA GLY A 530 0.27 -10.49 -1.09
C GLY A 530 -1.22 -10.17 -1.15
N PRO A 531 -2.08 -11.18 -1.29
CA PRO A 531 -3.52 -10.97 -1.26
C PRO A 531 -4.04 -10.69 0.15
N SER A 532 -5.12 -9.92 0.25
CA SER A 532 -5.70 -9.42 1.49
C SER A 532 -6.44 -10.47 2.32
N VAL A 533 -6.61 -10.16 3.63
CA VAL A 533 -7.65 -10.76 4.46
C VAL A 533 -8.97 -10.01 4.31
N THR A 534 -8.93 -8.69 4.12
CA THR A 534 -10.17 -7.95 3.80
C THR A 534 -10.82 -8.47 2.52
N PRO A 535 -12.15 -8.68 2.52
CA PRO A 535 -12.88 -9.03 1.31
C PRO A 535 -13.23 -7.81 0.45
N LEU A 536 -12.99 -6.61 0.93
CA LEU A 536 -13.20 -5.36 0.21
C LEU A 536 -12.07 -5.19 -0.84
N THR A 537 -12.37 -5.05 -2.11
CA THR A 537 -13.66 -5.12 -2.78
C THR A 537 -13.75 -6.39 -3.61
N ASN A 538 -14.82 -7.16 -3.42
CA ASN A 538 -15.19 -8.28 -4.31
C ASN A 538 -14.21 -9.48 -4.35
N VAL A 539 -13.32 -9.62 -3.38
CA VAL A 539 -12.32 -10.69 -3.30
C VAL A 539 -12.56 -11.61 -2.10
N ASN A 540 -12.06 -12.83 -2.14
CA ASN A 540 -12.14 -13.72 -1.00
C ASN A 540 -10.96 -13.52 -0.03
N PRO A 541 -11.16 -13.59 1.30
CA PRO A 541 -10.09 -13.54 2.29
C PRO A 541 -9.05 -14.63 2.08
N SER A 542 -7.78 -14.32 2.33
CA SER A 542 -6.71 -15.28 2.04
C SER A 542 -5.49 -15.17 2.96
N LEU A 543 -4.73 -16.28 3.03
CA LEU A 543 -3.49 -16.44 3.77
C LEU A 543 -2.46 -17.13 2.86
N ARG A 544 -1.19 -16.70 2.90
CA ARG A 544 -0.12 -17.29 2.07
C ARG A 544 1.02 -17.83 2.92
N VAL A 545 1.56 -18.98 2.53
CA VAL A 545 2.76 -19.58 3.11
C VAL A 545 3.75 -19.89 2.00
N TYR A 546 4.96 -19.34 2.09
CA TYR A 546 6.07 -19.66 1.20
C TYR A 546 6.88 -20.84 1.74
N GLU A 547 7.36 -21.68 0.84
CA GLU A 547 8.40 -22.66 1.06
C GLU A 547 9.73 -22.13 0.51
N VAL A 548 10.72 -21.95 1.38
CA VAL A 548 11.95 -21.22 1.09
C VAL A 548 13.17 -22.09 1.32
N ASP A 549 14.12 -22.06 0.39
CA ASP A 549 15.40 -22.73 0.57
C ASP A 549 16.21 -22.11 1.72
N PRO A 550 16.65 -22.89 2.73
CA PRO A 550 17.29 -22.36 3.92
C PRO A 550 18.73 -21.83 3.72
N GLU A 551 19.34 -22.08 2.55
CA GLU A 551 20.71 -21.64 2.24
C GLU A 551 20.75 -20.45 1.28
N THR A 552 19.84 -20.45 0.29
CA THR A 552 19.77 -19.40 -0.73
C THR A 552 18.76 -18.33 -0.42
N TYR A 553 17.79 -18.64 0.46
CA TYR A 553 16.64 -17.79 0.79
C TYR A 553 15.75 -17.46 -0.42
N GLU A 554 15.82 -18.30 -1.45
CA GLU A 554 14.94 -18.23 -2.61
C GLU A 554 13.62 -18.97 -2.34
N VAL A 555 12.52 -18.44 -2.85
CA VAL A 555 11.21 -19.10 -2.79
C VAL A 555 11.19 -20.29 -3.74
N MET A 556 10.93 -21.48 -3.19
CA MET A 556 10.85 -22.73 -3.93
C MET A 556 9.42 -23.05 -4.36
N ASP A 557 8.45 -22.68 -3.54
CA ASP A 557 7.01 -22.79 -3.80
C ASP A 557 6.24 -21.86 -2.88
N TYR A 558 4.95 -21.67 -3.12
CA TYR A 558 4.04 -21.11 -2.13
C TYR A 558 2.66 -21.75 -2.22
N LEU A 559 1.99 -21.75 -1.07
CA LEU A 559 0.66 -22.28 -0.89
C LEU A 559 -0.28 -21.10 -0.62
N GLN A 560 -1.28 -20.94 -1.46
CA GLN A 560 -2.32 -19.94 -1.29
C GLN A 560 -3.56 -20.59 -0.68
N TYR A 561 -3.97 -20.08 0.48
CA TYR A 561 -5.21 -20.49 1.15
C TYR A 561 -6.25 -19.39 1.03
N TYR A 562 -7.53 -19.76 1.01
CA TYR A 562 -8.64 -18.82 0.97
C TYR A 562 -9.85 -19.36 1.73
N THR A 563 -10.78 -18.47 2.06
CA THR A 563 -12.10 -18.87 2.54
C THR A 563 -13.18 -18.21 1.68
N GLN A 564 -14.21 -19.00 1.37
CA GLN A 564 -15.31 -18.56 0.50
C GLN A 564 -16.35 -17.81 1.33
N LEU A 565 -16.69 -16.57 0.95
CA LEU A 565 -17.72 -15.78 1.64
C LEU A 565 -19.12 -15.86 0.99
N GLN A 566 -19.25 -16.54 -0.14
CA GLN A 566 -20.48 -16.55 -0.94
C GLN A 566 -21.66 -17.20 -0.22
N ASP A 567 -21.42 -18.26 0.53
CA ASP A 567 -22.48 -19.02 1.21
C ASP A 567 -22.62 -18.61 2.68
N ALA A 568 -23.38 -17.54 2.92
CA ALA A 568 -23.59 -17.02 4.27
C ALA A 568 -24.30 -18.04 5.21
N ASP A 569 -25.15 -18.92 4.67
CA ASP A 569 -25.86 -19.93 5.47
C ASP A 569 -24.93 -21.07 5.88
N GLU A 570 -24.02 -21.49 5.01
CA GLU A 570 -23.00 -22.47 5.34
C GLU A 570 -21.99 -21.89 6.33
N LEU A 571 -21.51 -20.67 6.09
CA LEU A 571 -20.60 -19.96 7.00
C LEU A 571 -21.17 -19.76 8.41
N ARG A 572 -22.50 -19.58 8.55
CA ARG A 572 -23.15 -19.51 9.86
C ARG A 572 -23.07 -20.84 10.63
N LYS A 573 -22.96 -21.96 9.92
CA LYS A 573 -22.91 -23.32 10.54
C LYS A 573 -21.47 -23.74 10.82
N THR A 574 -20.57 -23.50 9.89
CA THR A 574 -19.18 -24.03 9.90
C THR A 574 -18.14 -23.04 10.37
N GLY A 575 -18.42 -21.73 10.25
CA GLY A 575 -17.39 -20.69 10.25
C GLY A 575 -16.55 -20.72 8.95
N PRO A 576 -15.62 -19.78 8.80
CA PRO A 576 -14.69 -19.78 7.67
C PRO A 576 -13.81 -21.02 7.66
N VAL A 577 -13.76 -21.70 6.51
CA VAL A 577 -12.88 -22.85 6.28
C VAL A 577 -11.78 -22.43 5.32
N TRP A 578 -10.55 -22.52 5.78
CA TRP A 578 -9.38 -22.16 4.98
C TRP A 578 -8.95 -23.32 4.10
N ASN A 579 -9.28 -23.24 2.83
CA ASN A 579 -8.97 -24.24 1.81
C ASN A 579 -7.72 -23.87 1.05
N LEU A 580 -6.92 -24.86 0.66
CA LEU A 580 -5.83 -24.65 -0.29
C LEU A 580 -6.43 -24.30 -1.65
N LEU A 581 -6.11 -23.09 -2.16
CA LEU A 581 -6.54 -22.66 -3.50
C LEU A 581 -5.62 -23.26 -4.57
N TYR A 582 -4.31 -23.06 -4.40
CA TYR A 582 -3.30 -23.61 -5.31
C TYR A 582 -1.91 -23.61 -4.68
N LYS A 583 -1.01 -24.36 -5.34
CA LYS A 583 0.43 -24.31 -5.16
C LYS A 583 1.06 -23.74 -6.42
N ALA A 584 1.94 -22.76 -6.27
CA ALA A 584 2.47 -22.03 -7.41
C ALA A 584 3.22 -22.92 -8.40
N ARG A 585 4.10 -23.77 -7.86
CA ARG A 585 4.89 -24.70 -8.70
C ARG A 585 4.04 -25.71 -9.45
N GLU A 586 3.05 -26.29 -8.79
CA GLU A 586 2.13 -27.25 -9.40
C GLU A 586 1.29 -26.59 -10.51
N THR A 587 0.84 -25.36 -10.26
CA THR A 587 -0.03 -24.61 -11.18
C THR A 587 0.72 -24.09 -12.40
N TYR A 588 1.89 -23.50 -12.20
CA TYR A 588 2.60 -22.72 -13.22
C TYR A 588 3.89 -23.36 -13.70
N GLY A 589 4.30 -24.50 -13.14
CA GLY A 589 5.60 -25.11 -13.42
C GLY A 589 5.68 -25.94 -14.70
N ASN A 590 4.63 -25.99 -15.54
CA ASN A 590 4.61 -26.74 -16.81
C ASN A 590 4.66 -25.78 -18.01
N PHE A 591 5.70 -25.93 -18.82
CA PHE A 591 5.97 -25.09 -19.99
C PHE A 591 5.85 -25.89 -21.26
N SER A 592 5.38 -25.29 -22.36
CA SER A 592 5.31 -25.92 -23.68
C SER A 592 6.67 -25.97 -24.38
N ALA A 593 7.59 -25.07 -24.02
CA ALA A 593 8.95 -25.07 -24.57
C ALA A 593 9.84 -26.13 -23.91
N SER A 594 10.77 -26.68 -24.66
CA SER A 594 11.77 -27.65 -24.15
C SER A 594 12.91 -26.98 -23.35
N GLN A 595 13.02 -25.67 -23.39
CA GLN A 595 14.04 -24.89 -22.68
C GLN A 595 13.43 -23.58 -22.18
N ALA A 596 13.56 -23.29 -20.89
CA ALA A 596 13.41 -21.94 -20.40
C ALA A 596 14.63 -21.14 -20.83
N ALA A 597 14.42 -19.92 -21.32
CA ALA A 597 15.51 -19.04 -21.71
C ALA A 597 16.50 -18.85 -20.57
N GLY A 598 17.77 -18.82 -20.89
CA GLY A 598 18.86 -18.55 -19.95
C GLY A 598 18.65 -17.22 -19.28
N THR A 599 19.00 -17.14 -18.02
CA THR A 599 18.63 -16.05 -17.18
C THR A 599 19.84 -15.51 -16.41
N TYR A 600 19.59 -14.36 -15.77
CA TYR A 600 20.49 -13.73 -14.81
C TYR A 600 21.02 -14.70 -13.73
N ALA A 601 20.24 -15.70 -13.29
CA ALA A 601 20.66 -16.74 -12.31
C ALA A 601 21.23 -17.89 -13.06
N ALA A 602 21.33 -18.38 -14.03
CA ALA A 602 21.81 -19.49 -14.84
C ALA A 602 20.69 -20.05 -15.75
N PRO A 603 21.02 -20.56 -16.93
CA PRO A 603 20.04 -21.25 -17.74
C PRO A 603 19.47 -22.43 -16.96
N VAL A 604 18.14 -22.46 -16.82
CA VAL A 604 17.44 -23.60 -16.24
C VAL A 604 17.00 -24.50 -17.38
N ALA A 605 17.62 -25.67 -17.46
CA ALA A 605 17.13 -26.72 -18.34
C ALA A 605 15.87 -27.31 -17.71
N LEU A 606 14.74 -27.30 -18.45
CA LEU A 606 13.52 -27.94 -18.00
C LEU A 606 13.68 -29.47 -17.92
N ASP A 607 13.03 -30.09 -16.94
CA ASP A 607 12.93 -31.55 -16.86
C ASP A 607 12.10 -32.11 -18.02
N GLN A 608 12.10 -33.44 -18.16
CA GLN A 608 11.34 -34.12 -19.24
C GLN A 608 9.87 -33.66 -19.20
N GLY A 609 9.34 -33.29 -20.36
CA GLY A 609 7.97 -32.82 -20.51
C GLY A 609 7.77 -31.32 -20.27
N GLY A 610 8.86 -30.53 -20.18
CA GLY A 610 8.75 -29.08 -20.01
C GLY A 610 8.50 -28.63 -18.55
N VAL A 611 8.82 -29.48 -17.57
CA VAL A 611 8.58 -29.16 -16.16
C VAL A 611 9.72 -28.34 -15.60
N TRP A 612 9.40 -27.28 -14.86
CA TRP A 612 10.40 -26.48 -14.10
C TRP A 612 11.05 -27.36 -13.02
N PRO A 613 12.39 -27.44 -12.95
CA PRO A 613 13.08 -28.35 -12.06
C PRO A 613 12.71 -28.14 -10.59
N GLN A 614 12.54 -29.25 -9.86
CA GLN A 614 12.12 -29.21 -8.45
C GLN A 614 13.11 -28.49 -7.53
N ASP A 615 14.38 -28.46 -7.90
CA ASP A 615 15.47 -27.79 -7.17
C ASP A 615 15.74 -26.37 -7.67
N ALA A 616 15.05 -25.89 -8.69
CA ALA A 616 15.15 -24.53 -9.18
C ALA A 616 14.11 -23.62 -8.49
N PRO A 617 14.50 -22.40 -8.02
CA PRO A 617 13.58 -21.49 -7.34
C PRO A 617 12.57 -20.85 -8.28
N LEU A 618 11.47 -20.37 -7.72
CA LEU A 618 10.47 -19.53 -8.41
C LEU A 618 10.93 -18.05 -8.41
N ASN A 619 12.09 -17.80 -9.00
CA ASN A 619 12.72 -16.49 -9.08
C ASN A 619 12.24 -15.67 -10.31
N ALA A 620 12.86 -14.51 -10.54
CA ALA A 620 12.53 -13.63 -11.66
C ALA A 620 12.53 -14.34 -13.01
N SER A 621 13.41 -15.32 -13.19
CA SER A 621 13.50 -16.11 -14.43
C SER A 621 12.31 -17.02 -14.66
N PHE A 622 11.83 -17.66 -13.58
CA PHE A 622 10.61 -18.47 -13.64
C PHE A 622 9.40 -17.63 -14.06
N TRP A 623 9.21 -16.51 -13.37
CA TRP A 623 8.05 -15.66 -13.62
C TRP A 623 8.10 -14.98 -15.00
N ALA A 624 9.30 -14.58 -15.46
CA ALA A 624 9.46 -14.06 -16.82
C ALA A 624 9.15 -15.12 -17.87
N ALA A 625 9.69 -16.35 -17.71
CA ALA A 625 9.36 -17.47 -18.61
C ALA A 625 7.86 -17.82 -18.59
N LEU A 626 7.21 -17.74 -17.42
CA LEU A 626 5.76 -17.91 -17.29
C LEU A 626 5.01 -16.85 -18.10
N THR A 627 5.44 -15.59 -18.10
CA THR A 627 4.76 -14.57 -18.93
C THR A 627 4.94 -14.80 -20.42
N ASP A 628 6.07 -15.38 -20.86
CA ASP A 628 6.25 -15.81 -22.26
C ASP A 628 5.33 -16.99 -22.61
N GLU A 629 5.12 -17.92 -21.67
CA GLU A 629 4.19 -19.04 -21.81
C GLU A 629 2.73 -18.56 -21.84
N MET A 630 2.36 -17.56 -21.02
CA MET A 630 1.04 -16.95 -20.99
C MET A 630 0.66 -16.29 -22.32
N GLU A 631 1.60 -15.70 -23.05
CA GLU A 631 1.36 -15.15 -24.39
C GLU A 631 0.98 -16.23 -25.41
N GLN A 632 1.45 -17.45 -25.22
CA GLN A 632 1.16 -18.60 -26.09
C GLN A 632 -0.05 -19.40 -25.61
N ARG A 633 -0.33 -19.37 -24.31
CA ARG A 633 -1.37 -20.12 -23.61
C ARG A 633 -2.24 -19.18 -22.77
N PRO A 634 -3.18 -18.43 -23.39
CA PRO A 634 -4.04 -17.46 -22.71
C PRO A 634 -4.86 -18.04 -21.54
N GLU A 635 -5.14 -19.34 -21.55
CA GLU A 635 -5.83 -20.02 -20.46
C GLU A 635 -5.08 -19.90 -19.10
N LEU A 636 -3.75 -19.70 -19.12
CA LEU A 636 -2.98 -19.42 -17.91
C LEU A 636 -3.24 -18.01 -17.38
N ILE A 637 -3.53 -17.04 -18.24
CA ILE A 637 -3.92 -15.68 -17.85
C ILE A 637 -5.32 -15.70 -17.26
N GLU A 638 -6.24 -16.43 -17.87
CA GLU A 638 -7.61 -16.59 -17.37
C GLU A 638 -7.61 -17.29 -15.99
N LEU A 639 -6.76 -18.30 -15.81
CA LEU A 639 -6.55 -18.96 -14.52
C LEU A 639 -5.94 -18.00 -13.48
N HIS A 640 -4.92 -17.22 -13.87
CA HIS A 640 -4.33 -16.20 -13.00
C HIS A 640 -5.37 -15.16 -12.59
N GLN A 641 -6.25 -14.71 -13.48
CA GLN A 641 -7.34 -13.80 -13.18
C GLN A 641 -8.27 -14.35 -12.07
N VAL A 642 -8.61 -15.64 -12.13
CA VAL A 642 -9.40 -16.30 -11.09
C VAL A 642 -8.66 -16.30 -9.74
N TYR A 643 -7.36 -16.58 -9.76
CA TYR A 643 -6.53 -16.60 -8.56
C TYR A 643 -6.24 -15.19 -8.01
N GLN A 644 -6.13 -14.19 -8.87
CA GLN A 644 -5.99 -12.79 -8.48
C GLN A 644 -7.14 -12.36 -7.55
N GLY A 645 -8.39 -12.77 -7.83
CA GLY A 645 -9.55 -12.57 -6.96
C GLY A 645 -9.79 -13.70 -5.94
N ARG A 646 -8.85 -14.66 -5.79
CA ARG A 646 -8.99 -15.84 -4.91
C ARG A 646 -10.29 -16.60 -5.11
N ASN A 647 -10.60 -16.92 -6.38
CA ASN A 647 -11.82 -17.65 -6.75
C ASN A 647 -13.12 -16.97 -6.27
N SER A 648 -13.13 -15.64 -6.17
CA SER A 648 -14.35 -14.91 -5.88
C SER A 648 -15.33 -15.02 -7.04
N PRO A 649 -16.63 -15.25 -6.78
CA PRO A 649 -17.65 -15.29 -7.83
C PRO A 649 -17.87 -13.92 -8.50
N ARG A 650 -17.28 -12.87 -7.92
CA ARG A 650 -17.36 -11.48 -8.42
C ARG A 650 -16.16 -11.09 -9.28
N THR A 651 -15.17 -11.97 -9.41
CA THR A 651 -14.00 -11.73 -10.27
C THR A 651 -14.44 -11.63 -11.73
N PRO A 652 -14.15 -10.51 -12.42
CA PRO A 652 -14.48 -10.36 -13.84
C PRO A 652 -13.67 -11.33 -14.70
N GLN A 653 -14.24 -11.78 -15.81
CA GLN A 653 -13.53 -12.65 -16.74
C GLN A 653 -12.49 -11.88 -17.55
N CYS A 654 -11.34 -12.51 -17.82
CA CYS A 654 -10.28 -12.00 -18.68
C CYS A 654 -10.16 -12.92 -19.91
N ASN A 655 -11.16 -12.86 -20.80
CA ASN A 655 -11.30 -13.75 -21.96
C ASN A 655 -11.15 -13.01 -23.31
N THR A 656 -10.59 -11.79 -23.30
CA THR A 656 -10.34 -11.00 -24.50
C THR A 656 -8.86 -10.80 -24.72
N LYS A 657 -8.44 -10.68 -25.99
CA LYS A 657 -7.05 -10.41 -26.36
C LYS A 657 -6.50 -9.14 -25.66
N ALA A 658 -7.30 -8.08 -25.56
CA ALA A 658 -6.90 -6.85 -24.91
C ALA A 658 -6.63 -7.05 -23.40
N CYS A 659 -7.45 -7.86 -22.71
CA CYS A 659 -7.20 -8.23 -21.32
C CYS A 659 -5.92 -9.06 -21.18
N HIS A 660 -5.71 -10.06 -22.04
CA HIS A 660 -4.51 -10.90 -22.00
C HIS A 660 -3.23 -10.07 -22.20
N GLU A 661 -3.20 -9.20 -23.21
CA GLU A 661 -2.06 -8.30 -23.47
C GLU A 661 -1.80 -7.35 -22.30
N ALA A 662 -2.87 -6.82 -21.69
CA ALA A 662 -2.76 -5.93 -20.53
C ALA A 662 -2.17 -6.66 -19.32
N LYS A 663 -2.66 -7.84 -18.96
CA LYS A 663 -2.17 -8.62 -17.82
C LYS A 663 -0.69 -8.97 -17.94
N VAL A 664 -0.25 -9.47 -19.08
CA VAL A 664 1.18 -9.74 -19.32
C VAL A 664 2.01 -8.46 -19.22
N CYS A 665 1.50 -7.35 -19.77
CA CYS A 665 2.18 -6.06 -19.67
C CYS A 665 2.33 -5.62 -18.20
N TYR A 666 1.30 -5.75 -17.36
CA TYR A 666 1.36 -5.40 -15.95
C TYR A 666 2.36 -6.26 -15.18
N MET A 667 2.33 -7.58 -15.35
CA MET A 667 3.29 -8.50 -14.73
C MET A 667 4.74 -8.14 -15.06
N ARG A 668 5.00 -7.63 -16.27
CA ARG A 668 6.31 -7.20 -16.76
C ARG A 668 6.65 -5.74 -16.43
N SER A 669 5.88 -5.08 -15.56
CA SER A 669 6.03 -3.67 -15.24
C SER A 669 6.26 -3.46 -13.76
N ALA A 670 7.52 -3.20 -13.37
CA ALA A 670 7.93 -2.95 -12.00
C ALA A 670 8.24 -1.47 -11.71
N SER A 671 7.81 -0.55 -12.58
CA SER A 671 7.79 0.89 -12.31
C SER A 671 6.50 1.50 -12.79
N SER A 672 6.07 2.61 -12.17
CA SER A 672 4.82 3.29 -12.50
C SER A 672 4.79 3.75 -13.95
N ALA A 673 5.90 4.30 -14.45
CA ALA A 673 5.99 4.76 -15.84
C ALA A 673 5.83 3.59 -16.85
N LEU A 674 6.38 2.40 -16.55
CA LEU A 674 6.15 1.20 -17.36
C LEU A 674 4.69 0.74 -17.33
N GLY A 675 4.10 0.69 -16.13
CA GLY A 675 2.72 0.24 -15.94
C GLY A 675 1.70 1.14 -16.64
N ARG A 676 1.87 2.47 -16.58
CA ARG A 676 1.02 3.40 -17.31
C ARG A 676 1.11 3.27 -18.83
N GLY A 677 2.19 2.71 -19.34
CA GLY A 677 2.32 2.38 -20.77
C GLY A 677 1.53 1.14 -21.21
N CYS A 678 0.95 0.39 -20.30
CA CYS A 678 0.14 -0.79 -20.59
C CYS A 678 -1.32 -0.42 -20.92
N PRO A 679 -2.06 -1.30 -21.64
CA PRO A 679 -3.49 -1.06 -21.88
C PRO A 679 -4.25 -0.90 -20.56
N SER A 680 -5.06 0.15 -20.42
CA SER A 680 -5.80 0.47 -19.20
C SER A 680 -7.08 -0.36 -19.04
N GLY A 681 -7.60 -0.44 -17.80
CA GLY A 681 -8.92 -1.01 -17.50
C GLY A 681 -8.93 -2.49 -17.10
N TYR A 682 -7.79 -3.15 -17.04
CA TYR A 682 -7.68 -4.57 -16.70
C TYR A 682 -6.80 -4.85 -15.48
N GLY A 683 -6.32 -3.82 -14.80
CA GLY A 683 -5.35 -3.98 -13.71
C GLY A 683 -5.94 -4.69 -12.50
N SER A 684 -7.15 -4.32 -12.07
CA SER A 684 -7.81 -4.86 -10.89
C SER A 684 -8.96 -5.80 -11.24
N VAL A 685 -9.23 -6.75 -10.35
CA VAL A 685 -10.40 -7.65 -10.36
C VAL A 685 -11.50 -7.19 -9.42
N GLN A 686 -11.33 -6.06 -8.77
CA GLN A 686 -12.27 -5.51 -7.77
C GLN A 686 -13.40 -4.68 -8.40
N GLY A 687 -13.23 -4.24 -9.63
CA GLY A 687 -14.23 -3.50 -10.37
C GLY A 687 -15.33 -4.42 -10.88
N GLY A 688 -16.47 -4.44 -10.20
CA GLY A 688 -17.68 -5.13 -10.61
C GLY A 688 -18.83 -4.13 -10.81
#